data_48b59cd64d1f01be71ca05e10650e826
#
_entry.id   48b59cd64d1f01be71ca05e10650e826
#
_cell.length_a   1.000
_cell.length_b   1.000
_cell.length_c   1.000
_cell.angle_alpha   90.00
_cell.angle_beta   90.00
_cell.angle_gamma   90.00
#
_symmetry.space_group_name_H-M   'P 1'
#
loop_
_entity.id
_entity.type
_entity.pdbx_description
1 polymer ?
#
loop_
_entity_poly.entity_id
_entity_poly.type
_entity_poly.pdbx_seq_one_letter_code
_entity_poly.pdbx_strand_id
1 'polypeptide(L)'
;MSKPKYYITTAIAYTSGKPHIGNTYEAVLADAIARYKRQQGYDVFFQTGTDEHGQKIELKAEEAGVTSKEFVDNVSGQIKSIWDLMNTSYDKFIRTTDEDHEKQVQKIFKKMYAKGDIYKGEYEGMYCTPCESFFTESQLVDGKCPDCGRPCVPAKEEAYFFKMSKYADRLIEHIKTHPEFIQPESRKNEMMNNFLLPGLQDLCVSRTSFKWGIPVDFDPKHVVYVWLDALTNYITGIGYDCDGDNSELFNKMWPADLHLIGKDIIRFHTIYWPIFLMSLDLPLPKQVFGHPWLLQGDGKMSKSKGNVIYADELVDFFGVDAVRYFVLHEMPFDNDGVITWELMVERMNSELANTLGNLVNRTISMSNKYFGGVVENKGVTEPVDDDLKSFILSVPAKVDAKMEKLRVADAITEVFTIFKRCNKYIDETMPWALAKDESKQDRLATVLYNLVEGICIGTTLLGSFMPDTTKRILGQLNASERTLEDLKTFGLYPSGNKVTDKPEILFARMDIKEVMEKVNELHPPKEEPKEEKPEEKVVDIEAKPEITFDDFAKLQFQVGEVIACEAVKKSKKLLCSQVKIGSQVRQIVSGIKAYYTPEEMVGKKVMVVTNLKPAKLAGILSEGMILCAEDAEGNVCVVSPEKICRQDLKSADFDRKRPSDIAGI
;
A
#
# COMPACT_ATOMS: atom_id res chain seq x y z
N MET A 1 30.33 -10.08 -21.01
CA MET A 1 28.99 -9.70 -21.51
C MET A 1 28.62 -8.39 -20.86
N SER A 2 27.98 -7.46 -21.57
CA SER A 2 27.42 -6.25 -20.96
C SER A 2 26.34 -6.64 -19.94
N LYS A 3 26.25 -5.95 -18.80
CA LYS A 3 25.17 -6.14 -17.83
C LYS A 3 23.83 -5.84 -18.49
N PRO A 4 22.77 -6.64 -18.23
CA PRO A 4 21.43 -6.29 -18.68
C PRO A 4 20.99 -4.98 -18.00
N LYS A 5 20.28 -4.10 -18.73
CA LYS A 5 19.78 -2.84 -18.17
C LYS A 5 18.50 -3.06 -17.37
N TYR A 6 18.28 -2.19 -16.38
CA TYR A 6 17.01 -2.10 -15.66
C TYR A 6 16.70 -0.65 -15.31
N TYR A 7 15.69 -0.08 -15.95
CA TYR A 7 15.23 1.27 -15.67
C TYR A 7 13.95 1.22 -14.84
N ILE A 8 14.05 1.68 -13.59
CA ILE A 8 12.96 1.77 -12.64
C ILE A 8 12.66 3.22 -12.28
N THR A 9 11.39 3.57 -12.17
CA THR A 9 10.94 4.89 -11.73
C THR A 9 9.87 4.79 -10.65
N THR A 10 9.80 5.80 -9.79
CA THR A 10 8.59 6.11 -9.01
C THR A 10 7.72 7.10 -9.77
N ALA A 11 6.49 7.33 -9.30
CA ALA A 11 5.83 8.60 -9.58
C ALA A 11 6.70 9.76 -9.02
N ILE A 12 6.64 10.92 -9.67
CA ILE A 12 7.23 12.13 -9.13
C ILE A 12 6.27 12.77 -8.12
N ALA A 13 6.79 13.12 -6.94
CA ALA A 13 5.95 13.56 -5.83
C ALA A 13 5.41 14.98 -6.05
N TYR A 14 4.09 15.17 -5.92
CA TYR A 14 3.46 16.48 -6.07
C TYR A 14 3.82 17.42 -4.91
N THR A 15 4.39 18.59 -5.22
CA THR A 15 4.96 19.53 -4.23
C THR A 15 3.92 20.33 -3.44
N SER A 16 2.84 19.69 -3.05
CA SER A 16 1.78 20.35 -2.27
C SER A 16 2.06 20.41 -0.75
N GLY A 17 3.19 19.92 -0.30
CA GLY A 17 3.68 19.96 1.08
C GLY A 17 4.52 18.73 1.46
N LYS A 18 5.08 18.72 2.70
CA LYS A 18 5.92 17.63 3.23
C LYS A 18 5.29 16.24 2.95
N PRO A 19 6.07 15.26 2.42
CA PRO A 19 5.57 13.92 2.14
C PRO A 19 5.30 13.16 3.43
N HIS A 20 4.20 12.43 3.49
CA HIS A 20 3.89 11.51 4.57
C HIS A 20 4.49 10.12 4.29
N ILE A 21 4.44 9.24 5.28
CA ILE A 21 5.05 7.90 5.17
C ILE A 21 4.51 7.08 3.98
N GLY A 22 3.26 7.28 3.57
CA GLY A 22 2.70 6.62 2.38
C GLY A 22 3.36 7.06 1.08
N ASN A 23 3.79 8.33 0.95
CA ASN A 23 4.58 8.78 -0.19
C ASN A 23 6.02 8.25 -0.10
N THR A 24 6.58 8.21 1.10
CA THR A 24 7.93 7.69 1.36
C THR A 24 8.02 6.18 1.07
N TYR A 25 6.96 5.44 1.35
CA TYR A 25 6.87 4.01 1.04
C TYR A 25 7.19 3.70 -0.42
N GLU A 26 6.63 4.47 -1.36
CA GLU A 26 6.87 4.28 -2.80
C GLU A 26 8.36 4.38 -3.15
N ALA A 27 9.06 5.39 -2.64
CA ALA A 27 10.50 5.56 -2.87
C ALA A 27 11.32 4.41 -2.25
N VAL A 28 10.97 3.96 -1.04
CA VAL A 28 11.63 2.85 -0.36
C VAL A 28 11.38 1.51 -1.07
N LEU A 29 10.17 1.29 -1.59
CA LEU A 29 9.82 0.10 -2.36
C LEU A 29 10.61 0.04 -3.68
N ALA A 30 10.68 1.15 -4.40
CA ALA A 30 11.47 1.25 -5.63
C ALA A 30 12.97 1.03 -5.35
N ASP A 31 13.49 1.60 -4.26
CA ASP A 31 14.87 1.42 -3.83
C ASP A 31 15.19 -0.05 -3.51
N ALA A 32 14.30 -0.73 -2.78
CA ALA A 32 14.48 -2.15 -2.46
C ALA A 32 14.56 -3.02 -3.73
N ILE A 33 13.69 -2.75 -4.72
CA ILE A 33 13.72 -3.43 -6.02
C ILE A 33 15.00 -3.07 -6.80
N ALA A 34 15.38 -1.80 -6.84
CA ALA A 34 16.58 -1.34 -7.52
C ALA A 34 17.86 -1.98 -6.94
N ARG A 35 17.98 -2.04 -5.60
CA ARG A 35 19.09 -2.70 -4.91
C ARG A 35 19.12 -4.19 -5.22
N TYR A 36 17.97 -4.87 -5.20
CA TYR A 36 17.91 -6.28 -5.53
C TYR A 36 18.33 -6.56 -6.98
N LYS A 37 17.88 -5.75 -7.93
CA LYS A 37 18.31 -5.84 -9.34
C LYS A 37 19.81 -5.58 -9.51
N ARG A 38 20.40 -4.64 -8.75
CA ARG A 38 21.87 -4.44 -8.70
C ARG A 38 22.58 -5.67 -8.14
N GLN A 39 22.04 -6.33 -7.10
CA GLN A 39 22.59 -7.59 -6.59
C GLN A 39 22.50 -8.73 -7.61
N GLN A 40 21.45 -8.77 -8.44
CA GLN A 40 21.33 -9.69 -9.57
C GLN A 40 22.30 -9.37 -10.73
N GLY A 41 23.06 -8.28 -10.63
CA GLY A 41 24.06 -7.88 -11.64
C GLY A 41 23.52 -7.03 -12.78
N TYR A 42 22.32 -6.47 -12.67
CA TYR A 42 21.78 -5.51 -13.64
C TYR A 42 22.52 -4.16 -13.57
N ASP A 43 22.58 -3.46 -14.69
CA ASP A 43 22.88 -2.05 -14.76
C ASP A 43 21.61 -1.25 -14.54
N VAL A 44 21.40 -0.82 -13.30
CA VAL A 44 20.15 -0.21 -12.86
C VAL A 44 20.24 1.30 -12.91
N PHE A 45 19.24 1.94 -13.49
CA PHE A 45 19.00 3.37 -13.37
C PHE A 45 17.67 3.59 -12.64
N PHE A 46 17.72 4.25 -11.48
CA PHE A 46 16.57 4.54 -10.65
C PHE A 46 16.27 6.05 -10.66
N GLN A 47 15.11 6.43 -11.19
CA GLN A 47 14.66 7.82 -11.24
C GLN A 47 13.46 8.04 -10.33
N THR A 48 13.49 9.14 -9.59
CA THR A 48 12.41 9.74 -8.81
C THR A 48 12.44 11.25 -9.01
N GLY A 49 11.55 12.00 -8.36
CA GLY A 49 11.57 13.46 -8.49
C GLY A 49 10.32 14.14 -7.94
N THR A 50 10.10 15.37 -8.41
CA THR A 50 8.97 16.21 -8.00
C THR A 50 8.20 16.78 -9.18
N ASP A 51 6.87 16.74 -9.04
CA ASP A 51 5.89 17.43 -9.88
C ASP A 51 5.56 18.78 -9.24
N GLU A 52 5.87 19.88 -9.95
CA GLU A 52 5.96 21.21 -9.37
C GLU A 52 5.01 22.23 -9.97
N HIS A 53 4.23 21.88 -10.99
CA HIS A 53 3.32 22.78 -11.67
C HIS A 53 1.86 22.55 -11.27
N GLY A 54 0.99 23.51 -11.62
CA GLY A 54 -0.46 23.40 -11.47
C GLY A 54 -1.08 24.45 -10.56
N GLN A 55 -2.39 24.61 -10.69
CA GLN A 55 -3.20 25.62 -9.98
C GLN A 55 -3.09 25.50 -8.45
N LYS A 56 -3.07 24.27 -7.94
CA LYS A 56 -2.99 24.03 -6.50
C LYS A 56 -1.69 24.54 -5.89
N ILE A 57 -0.59 24.48 -6.63
CA ILE A 57 0.72 25.01 -6.20
C ILE A 57 0.68 26.54 -6.20
N GLU A 58 0.14 27.16 -7.26
CA GLU A 58 -0.01 28.61 -7.35
C GLU A 58 -0.80 29.14 -6.14
N LEU A 59 -1.96 28.55 -5.85
CA LEU A 59 -2.78 28.94 -4.70
C LEU A 59 -2.05 28.77 -3.35
N LYS A 60 -1.29 27.69 -3.18
CA LYS A 60 -0.54 27.47 -1.93
C LYS A 60 0.65 28.42 -1.77
N ALA A 61 1.28 28.81 -2.85
CA ALA A 61 2.33 29.83 -2.83
C ALA A 61 1.76 31.20 -2.45
N GLU A 62 0.60 31.55 -3.01
CA GLU A 62 -0.15 32.77 -2.65
C GLU A 62 -0.53 32.77 -1.16
N GLU A 63 -1.10 31.65 -0.66
CA GLU A 63 -1.42 31.48 0.76
C GLU A 63 -0.19 31.65 1.68
N ALA A 64 0.98 31.17 1.21
CA ALA A 64 2.24 31.29 1.93
C ALA A 64 2.93 32.66 1.76
N GLY A 65 2.44 33.52 0.86
CA GLY A 65 2.99 34.85 0.59
C GLY A 65 4.36 34.82 -0.10
N VAL A 66 4.65 33.76 -0.89
CA VAL A 66 5.88 33.57 -1.65
C VAL A 66 5.59 33.31 -3.12
N THR A 67 6.62 33.36 -3.97
CA THR A 67 6.46 32.96 -5.37
C THR A 67 6.27 31.44 -5.49
N SER A 68 5.59 31.00 -6.56
CA SER A 68 5.41 29.55 -6.81
C SER A 68 6.76 28.83 -6.90
N LYS A 69 7.78 29.46 -7.49
CA LYS A 69 9.14 28.89 -7.58
C LYS A 69 9.79 28.70 -6.21
N GLU A 70 9.76 29.72 -5.34
CA GLU A 70 10.26 29.62 -3.96
C GLU A 70 9.51 28.55 -3.17
N PHE A 71 8.20 28.46 -3.34
CA PHE A 71 7.38 27.44 -2.69
C PHE A 71 7.81 26.02 -3.09
N VAL A 72 7.93 25.73 -4.40
CA VAL A 72 8.32 24.40 -4.85
C VAL A 72 9.78 24.08 -4.56
N ASP A 73 10.68 25.07 -4.58
CA ASP A 73 12.10 24.87 -4.19
C ASP A 73 12.20 24.38 -2.74
N ASN A 74 11.42 24.97 -1.84
CA ASN A 74 11.38 24.56 -0.44
C ASN A 74 10.80 23.13 -0.30
N VAL A 75 9.63 22.88 -0.89
CA VAL A 75 8.96 21.58 -0.73
C VAL A 75 9.72 20.46 -1.42
N SER A 76 10.27 20.70 -2.61
CA SER A 76 11.12 19.74 -3.31
C SER A 76 12.36 19.39 -2.50
N GLY A 77 13.00 20.40 -1.88
CA GLY A 77 14.11 20.19 -0.94
C GLY A 77 13.72 19.31 0.26
N GLN A 78 12.55 19.51 0.84
CA GLN A 78 12.04 18.67 1.92
C GLN A 78 11.80 17.22 1.45
N ILE A 79 11.19 17.03 0.28
CA ILE A 79 10.94 15.71 -0.30
C ILE A 79 12.28 14.99 -0.52
N LYS A 80 13.24 15.66 -1.16
CA LYS A 80 14.57 15.11 -1.41
C LYS A 80 15.26 14.71 -0.11
N SER A 81 15.22 15.56 0.92
CA SER A 81 15.85 15.26 2.22
C SER A 81 15.23 14.04 2.91
N ILE A 82 13.93 13.79 2.76
CA ILE A 82 13.28 12.57 3.27
C ILE A 82 13.72 11.33 2.48
N TRP A 83 13.83 11.41 1.14
CA TRP A 83 14.36 10.30 0.32
C TRP A 83 15.81 9.97 0.71
N ASP A 84 16.64 11.00 0.91
CA ASP A 84 18.04 10.85 1.34
C ASP A 84 18.11 10.27 2.77
N LEU A 85 17.27 10.74 3.71
CA LEU A 85 17.15 10.20 5.07
C LEU A 85 16.84 8.71 5.05
N MET A 86 15.93 8.27 4.18
CA MET A 86 15.53 6.87 4.04
C MET A 86 16.57 6.01 3.30
N ASN A 87 17.74 6.54 3.02
CA ASN A 87 18.83 5.86 2.32
C ASN A 87 18.39 5.29 0.96
N THR A 88 17.60 6.05 0.19
CA THR A 88 17.20 5.66 -1.16
C THR A 88 18.34 5.91 -2.15
N SER A 89 18.61 4.95 -3.04
CA SER A 89 19.76 4.93 -3.95
C SER A 89 19.39 5.34 -5.38
N TYR A 90 18.54 6.38 -5.52
CA TYR A 90 18.18 6.90 -6.84
C TYR A 90 19.39 7.51 -7.55
N ASP A 91 19.43 7.37 -8.88
CA ASP A 91 20.46 7.92 -9.75
C ASP A 91 20.08 9.31 -10.26
N LYS A 92 18.78 9.61 -10.39
CA LYS A 92 18.24 10.90 -10.81
C LYS A 92 17.06 11.33 -9.92
N PHE A 93 17.15 12.57 -9.44
CA PHE A 93 16.01 13.30 -8.88
C PHE A 93 15.65 14.41 -9.87
N ILE A 94 14.58 14.19 -10.66
CA ILE A 94 14.12 15.16 -11.66
C ILE A 94 13.10 16.12 -11.05
N ARG A 95 13.11 17.36 -11.53
CA ARG A 95 12.11 18.37 -11.21
C ARG A 95 11.40 18.80 -12.49
N THR A 96 10.08 18.95 -12.46
CA THR A 96 9.37 19.43 -13.67
C THR A 96 9.67 20.90 -13.97
N THR A 97 10.31 21.64 -13.05
CA THR A 97 10.88 22.98 -13.25
C THR A 97 12.32 22.97 -13.76
N ASP A 98 12.91 21.81 -14.09
CA ASP A 98 14.21 21.75 -14.76
C ASP A 98 14.07 22.32 -16.19
N GLU A 99 14.90 23.27 -16.59
CA GLU A 99 14.80 23.96 -17.88
C GLU A 99 14.80 23.02 -19.09
N ASP A 100 15.61 21.94 -19.03
CA ASP A 100 15.67 20.97 -20.12
C ASP A 100 14.37 20.17 -20.23
N HIS A 101 13.75 19.85 -19.09
CA HIS A 101 12.44 19.22 -19.07
C HIS A 101 11.38 20.12 -19.69
N GLU A 102 11.26 21.38 -19.23
CA GLU A 102 10.29 22.34 -19.75
C GLU A 102 10.42 22.53 -21.27
N LYS A 103 11.65 22.68 -21.77
CA LYS A 103 11.93 22.81 -23.21
C LYS A 103 11.47 21.58 -24.00
N GLN A 104 11.71 20.39 -23.47
CA GLN A 104 11.28 19.15 -24.15
C GLN A 104 9.76 18.99 -24.11
N VAL A 105 9.09 19.35 -23.03
CA VAL A 105 7.62 19.34 -22.94
C VAL A 105 7.00 20.25 -23.99
N GLN A 106 7.53 21.47 -24.18
CA GLN A 106 7.10 22.40 -25.22
C GLN A 106 7.25 21.80 -26.63
N LYS A 107 8.40 21.18 -26.93
CA LYS A 107 8.65 20.51 -28.20
C LYS A 107 7.71 19.32 -28.42
N ILE A 108 7.47 18.51 -27.38
CA ILE A 108 6.55 17.36 -27.41
C ILE A 108 5.13 17.85 -27.73
N PHE A 109 4.65 18.87 -27.03
CA PHE A 109 3.32 19.45 -27.28
C PHE A 109 3.17 19.92 -28.73
N LYS A 110 4.15 20.66 -29.22
CA LYS A 110 4.20 21.15 -30.59
C LYS A 110 4.22 20.03 -31.64
N LYS A 111 4.99 18.98 -31.39
CA LYS A 111 5.06 17.78 -32.26
C LYS A 111 3.72 17.06 -32.33
N MET A 112 3.05 16.87 -31.19
CA MET A 112 1.73 16.26 -31.14
C MET A 112 0.66 17.15 -31.82
N TYR A 113 0.76 18.46 -31.67
CA TYR A 113 -0.09 19.41 -32.38
C TYR A 113 0.13 19.36 -33.90
N ALA A 114 1.37 19.40 -34.35
CA ALA A 114 1.70 19.29 -35.78
C ALA A 114 1.26 17.95 -36.41
N LYS A 115 1.28 16.85 -35.62
CA LYS A 115 0.78 15.52 -36.02
C LYS A 115 -0.76 15.46 -36.10
N GLY A 116 -1.45 16.50 -35.60
CA GLY A 116 -2.91 16.56 -35.51
C GLY A 116 -3.51 15.65 -34.42
N ASP A 117 -2.69 15.22 -33.46
CA ASP A 117 -3.13 14.50 -32.27
C ASP A 117 -3.65 15.46 -31.19
N ILE A 118 -3.18 16.71 -31.21
CA ILE A 118 -3.70 17.79 -30.41
C ILE A 118 -4.44 18.77 -31.33
N TYR A 119 -5.58 19.28 -30.86
CA TYR A 119 -6.38 20.30 -31.55
C TYR A 119 -6.96 21.29 -30.56
N LYS A 120 -7.30 22.51 -31.03
CA LYS A 120 -7.88 23.57 -30.21
C LYS A 120 -9.41 23.46 -30.21
N GLY A 121 -10.02 23.64 -29.05
CA GLY A 121 -11.47 23.56 -28.85
C GLY A 121 -11.93 24.37 -27.63
N GLU A 122 -13.20 24.29 -27.30
CA GLU A 122 -13.76 24.83 -26.07
C GLU A 122 -14.14 23.67 -25.16
N TYR A 123 -13.80 23.78 -23.89
CA TYR A 123 -14.23 22.87 -22.85
C TYR A 123 -15.37 23.50 -22.05
N GLU A 124 -16.42 22.72 -21.84
CA GLU A 124 -17.50 23.03 -20.91
C GLU A 124 -17.82 21.78 -20.09
N GLY A 125 -17.67 21.85 -18.77
CA GLY A 125 -17.91 20.70 -17.89
C GLY A 125 -17.59 21.01 -16.43
N MET A 126 -17.43 19.95 -15.63
CA MET A 126 -17.18 20.02 -14.19
C MET A 126 -15.71 19.80 -13.90
N TYR A 127 -15.07 20.69 -13.18
CA TYR A 127 -13.65 20.62 -12.83
C TYR A 127 -13.43 20.32 -11.35
N CYS A 128 -12.60 19.34 -11.08
CA CYS A 128 -12.13 19.02 -9.73
C CYS A 128 -10.76 19.66 -9.50
N THR A 129 -10.71 20.77 -8.77
CA THR A 129 -9.45 21.48 -8.46
C THR A 129 -8.43 20.59 -7.71
N PRO A 130 -8.83 19.76 -6.72
CA PRO A 130 -7.87 18.91 -6.02
C PRO A 130 -7.23 17.80 -6.85
N CYS A 131 -7.94 17.28 -7.87
CA CYS A 131 -7.45 16.25 -8.79
C CYS A 131 -6.91 16.82 -10.09
N GLU A 132 -7.14 18.13 -10.29
CA GLU A 132 -6.83 18.84 -11.54
C GLU A 132 -7.42 18.13 -12.78
N SER A 133 -8.64 17.59 -12.63
CA SER A 133 -9.30 16.76 -13.63
C SER A 133 -10.67 17.29 -14.00
N PHE A 134 -11.00 17.15 -15.28
CA PHE A 134 -12.31 17.46 -15.82
C PHE A 134 -13.21 16.23 -15.88
N PHE A 135 -14.49 16.45 -15.66
CA PHE A 135 -15.53 15.44 -15.73
C PHE A 135 -16.77 16.00 -16.44
N THR A 136 -17.47 15.13 -17.15
CA THR A 136 -18.84 15.43 -17.57
C THR A 136 -19.78 15.27 -16.37
N GLU A 137 -20.96 15.90 -16.40
CA GLU A 137 -21.95 15.71 -15.33
C GLU A 137 -22.30 14.23 -15.10
N SER A 138 -22.33 13.42 -16.16
CA SER A 138 -22.61 11.98 -16.09
C SER A 138 -21.49 11.15 -15.44
N GLN A 139 -20.28 11.69 -15.32
CA GLN A 139 -19.15 11.02 -14.67
C GLN A 139 -19.07 11.32 -13.17
N LEU A 140 -19.82 12.31 -12.70
CA LEU A 140 -19.85 12.64 -11.27
C LEU A 140 -20.64 11.58 -10.49
N VAL A 141 -20.18 11.28 -9.29
CA VAL A 141 -20.88 10.42 -8.33
C VAL A 141 -21.50 11.32 -7.27
N ASP A 142 -22.84 11.40 -7.24
CA ASP A 142 -23.59 12.30 -6.36
C ASP A 142 -23.14 13.78 -6.48
N GLY A 143 -22.84 14.24 -7.71
CA GLY A 143 -22.37 15.59 -7.99
C GLY A 143 -20.93 15.88 -7.56
N LYS A 144 -20.16 14.84 -7.21
CA LYS A 144 -18.77 14.92 -6.73
C LYS A 144 -17.81 14.20 -7.66
N CYS A 145 -16.53 14.55 -7.54
CA CYS A 145 -15.46 13.92 -8.26
C CYS A 145 -15.38 12.39 -7.99
N PRO A 146 -15.39 11.55 -9.03
CA PRO A 146 -15.33 10.09 -8.86
C PRO A 146 -14.01 9.62 -8.25
N ASP A 147 -12.92 10.40 -8.43
CA ASP A 147 -11.58 10.00 -7.98
C ASP A 147 -11.33 10.36 -6.50
N CYS A 148 -11.82 11.51 -6.03
CA CYS A 148 -11.51 11.99 -4.66
C CYS A 148 -12.73 12.30 -3.79
N GLY A 149 -13.95 12.20 -4.33
CA GLY A 149 -15.21 12.46 -3.61
C GLY A 149 -15.47 13.93 -3.25
N ARG A 150 -14.66 14.89 -3.75
CA ARG A 150 -14.82 16.33 -3.45
C ARG A 150 -15.74 17.00 -4.48
N PRO A 151 -16.37 18.14 -4.12
CA PRO A 151 -17.20 18.90 -5.06
C PRO A 151 -16.41 19.33 -6.30
N CYS A 152 -17.05 19.27 -7.46
CA CYS A 152 -16.54 19.84 -8.71
C CYS A 152 -17.23 21.17 -9.00
N VAL A 153 -16.53 22.07 -9.69
CA VAL A 153 -17.06 23.37 -10.09
C VAL A 153 -17.27 23.43 -11.60
N PRO A 154 -18.32 24.10 -12.11
CA PRO A 154 -18.47 24.32 -13.54
C PRO A 154 -17.30 25.12 -14.10
N ALA A 155 -16.74 24.68 -15.22
CA ALA A 155 -15.65 25.37 -15.91
C ALA A 155 -15.93 25.39 -17.41
N LYS A 156 -15.69 26.57 -18.00
CA LYS A 156 -15.74 26.77 -19.44
C LYS A 156 -14.53 27.58 -19.85
N GLU A 157 -13.67 26.97 -20.68
CA GLU A 157 -12.48 27.67 -21.19
C GLU A 157 -12.06 27.15 -22.57
N GLU A 158 -11.38 28.03 -23.32
CA GLU A 158 -10.65 27.59 -24.51
C GLU A 158 -9.48 26.71 -24.10
N ALA A 159 -9.33 25.57 -24.73
CA ALA A 159 -8.29 24.60 -24.38
C ALA A 159 -7.82 23.79 -25.59
N TYR A 160 -6.68 23.17 -25.46
CA TYR A 160 -6.18 22.15 -26.37
C TYR A 160 -6.59 20.76 -25.89
N PHE A 161 -6.98 19.90 -26.83
CA PHE A 161 -7.43 18.53 -26.58
C PHE A 161 -6.54 17.54 -27.30
N PHE A 162 -6.20 16.46 -26.62
CA PHE A 162 -5.49 15.32 -27.21
C PHE A 162 -6.50 14.22 -27.58
N LYS A 163 -6.39 13.68 -28.79
CA LYS A 163 -7.27 12.62 -29.34
C LYS A 163 -6.95 11.26 -28.75
N MET A 164 -7.41 11.00 -27.52
CA MET A 164 -7.19 9.73 -26.83
C MET A 164 -7.79 8.54 -27.57
N SER A 165 -8.99 8.74 -28.13
CA SER A 165 -9.74 7.70 -28.86
C SER A 165 -8.98 7.13 -30.05
N LYS A 166 -8.13 7.93 -30.71
CA LYS A 166 -7.29 7.49 -31.83
C LYS A 166 -6.38 6.30 -31.50
N TYR A 167 -5.95 6.16 -30.25
CA TYR A 167 -4.98 5.17 -29.79
C TYR A 167 -5.61 4.07 -28.92
N ALA A 168 -6.89 4.18 -28.57
CA ALA A 168 -7.56 3.28 -27.63
C ALA A 168 -7.47 1.80 -28.02
N ASP A 169 -7.80 1.45 -29.27
CA ASP A 169 -7.78 0.06 -29.76
C ASP A 169 -6.37 -0.53 -29.71
N ARG A 170 -5.36 0.28 -30.08
CA ARG A 170 -3.95 -0.14 -30.02
C ARG A 170 -3.48 -0.40 -28.59
N LEU A 171 -3.93 0.42 -27.63
CA LEU A 171 -3.63 0.21 -26.22
C LEU A 171 -4.33 -1.02 -25.66
N ILE A 172 -5.61 -1.23 -26.00
CA ILE A 172 -6.37 -2.43 -25.61
C ILE A 172 -5.69 -3.70 -26.10
N GLU A 173 -5.24 -3.71 -27.36
CA GLU A 173 -4.51 -4.85 -27.92
C GLU A 173 -3.17 -5.07 -27.21
N HIS A 174 -2.43 -4.00 -26.92
CA HIS A 174 -1.19 -4.11 -26.15
C HIS A 174 -1.43 -4.74 -24.77
N ILE A 175 -2.44 -4.28 -24.00
CA ILE A 175 -2.76 -4.82 -22.68
C ILE A 175 -3.17 -6.29 -22.74
N LYS A 176 -3.91 -6.70 -23.79
CA LYS A 176 -4.31 -8.10 -23.98
C LYS A 176 -3.14 -9.03 -24.32
N THR A 177 -2.18 -8.54 -25.10
CA THR A 177 -1.02 -9.33 -25.57
C THR A 177 0.16 -9.30 -24.57
N HIS A 178 0.16 -8.37 -23.60
CA HIS A 178 1.19 -8.20 -22.59
C HIS A 178 0.55 -8.25 -21.18
N PRO A 179 0.23 -9.45 -20.67
CA PRO A 179 -0.47 -9.59 -19.38
C PRO A 179 0.33 -9.05 -18.18
N GLU A 180 1.66 -8.92 -18.32
CA GLU A 180 2.58 -8.35 -17.35
C GLU A 180 2.53 -6.83 -17.28
N PHE A 181 2.00 -6.15 -18.31
CA PHE A 181 2.08 -4.69 -18.46
C PHE A 181 1.47 -3.93 -17.29
N ILE A 182 0.29 -4.34 -16.80
CA ILE A 182 -0.38 -3.71 -15.66
C ILE A 182 -0.48 -4.71 -14.51
N GLN A 183 0.13 -4.36 -13.37
CA GLN A 183 0.10 -5.17 -12.15
C GLN A 183 -0.35 -4.29 -10.95
N PRO A 184 -1.07 -4.87 -9.97
CA PRO A 184 -1.70 -6.20 -9.94
C PRO A 184 -2.80 -6.38 -11.00
N GLU A 185 -3.22 -7.62 -11.23
CA GLU A 185 -4.27 -7.94 -12.22
C GLU A 185 -5.61 -7.26 -11.93
N SER A 186 -5.93 -7.03 -10.65
CA SER A 186 -7.10 -6.25 -10.24
C SER A 186 -7.11 -4.85 -10.87
N ARG A 187 -5.95 -4.20 -10.96
CA ARG A 187 -5.80 -2.87 -11.57
C ARG A 187 -5.94 -2.93 -13.09
N LYS A 188 -5.39 -3.97 -13.74
CA LYS A 188 -5.63 -4.19 -15.18
C LYS A 188 -7.11 -4.29 -15.49
N ASN A 189 -7.85 -5.10 -14.71
CA ASN A 189 -9.27 -5.30 -14.91
C ASN A 189 -10.06 -4.00 -14.67
N GLU A 190 -9.70 -3.22 -13.67
CA GLU A 190 -10.29 -1.90 -13.40
C GLU A 190 -10.10 -0.94 -14.60
N MET A 191 -8.87 -0.81 -15.11
CA MET A 191 -8.57 0.06 -16.25
C MET A 191 -9.28 -0.36 -17.52
N MET A 192 -9.31 -1.67 -17.80
CA MET A 192 -10.00 -2.20 -18.98
C MET A 192 -11.51 -1.98 -18.91
N ASN A 193 -12.15 -2.35 -17.80
CA ASN A 193 -13.61 -2.37 -17.72
C ASN A 193 -14.20 -0.98 -17.50
N ASN A 194 -13.55 -0.12 -16.71
CA ASN A 194 -14.12 1.15 -16.31
C ASN A 194 -13.76 2.30 -17.26
N PHE A 195 -12.65 2.18 -18.01
CA PHE A 195 -12.16 3.29 -18.84
C PHE A 195 -11.99 2.93 -20.31
N LEU A 196 -11.31 1.82 -20.64
CA LEU A 196 -10.95 1.52 -22.02
C LEU A 196 -12.11 0.93 -22.84
N LEU A 197 -12.80 -0.07 -22.31
CA LEU A 197 -13.91 -0.73 -23.03
C LEU A 197 -15.15 0.16 -23.19
N PRO A 198 -15.50 1.07 -22.26
CA PRO A 198 -16.54 2.06 -22.49
C PRO A 198 -16.20 3.10 -23.57
N GLY A 199 -14.93 3.24 -23.92
CA GLY A 199 -14.42 4.23 -24.87
C GLY A 199 -13.79 5.44 -24.20
N LEU A 200 -12.68 5.92 -24.76
CA LEU A 200 -11.96 7.09 -24.26
C LEU A 200 -12.49 8.37 -24.89
N GLN A 201 -12.66 9.39 -24.06
CA GLN A 201 -12.89 10.76 -24.51
C GLN A 201 -11.57 11.49 -24.69
N ASP A 202 -11.57 12.53 -25.54
CA ASP A 202 -10.41 13.36 -25.77
C ASP A 202 -10.03 14.11 -24.50
N LEU A 203 -8.74 14.17 -24.22
CA LEU A 203 -8.18 14.73 -22.98
C LEU A 203 -7.85 16.21 -23.18
N CYS A 204 -8.34 17.08 -22.30
CA CYS A 204 -7.90 18.46 -22.23
C CYS A 204 -6.42 18.49 -21.77
N VAL A 205 -5.55 19.07 -22.59
CA VAL A 205 -4.09 19.09 -22.37
C VAL A 205 -3.49 20.48 -22.21
N SER A 206 -4.34 21.50 -22.04
CA SER A 206 -3.89 22.85 -21.68
C SER A 206 -4.89 23.58 -20.78
N ARG A 207 -4.42 24.63 -20.12
CA ARG A 207 -5.23 25.46 -19.24
C ARG A 207 -4.93 26.94 -19.46
N THR A 208 -5.94 27.80 -19.21
CA THR A 208 -5.81 29.25 -19.23
C THR A 208 -6.15 29.89 -17.88
N SER A 209 -6.72 29.12 -16.96
CA SER A 209 -7.25 29.60 -15.67
C SER A 209 -6.19 29.90 -14.61
N PHE A 210 -4.92 29.46 -14.82
CA PHE A 210 -3.76 29.75 -13.97
C PHE A 210 -2.50 29.92 -14.82
N LYS A 211 -1.40 30.42 -14.22
CA LYS A 211 -0.16 30.75 -14.93
C LYS A 211 1.03 29.88 -14.55
N TRP A 212 0.99 29.23 -13.38
CA TRP A 212 2.10 28.39 -12.92
C TRP A 212 2.11 27.04 -13.62
N GLY A 213 2.83 26.96 -14.72
CA GLY A 213 2.96 25.79 -15.59
C GLY A 213 3.82 26.11 -16.80
N ILE A 214 4.11 25.11 -17.62
CA ILE A 214 4.93 25.26 -18.84
C ILE A 214 4.09 25.95 -19.92
N PRO A 215 4.44 27.14 -20.42
CA PRO A 215 3.68 27.81 -21.44
C PRO A 215 3.77 27.06 -22.79
N VAL A 216 2.65 27.02 -23.53
CA VAL A 216 2.63 26.55 -24.90
C VAL A 216 3.38 27.59 -25.76
N ASP A 217 4.51 27.23 -26.38
CA ASP A 217 5.43 28.19 -27.03
C ASP A 217 4.79 29.03 -28.14
N PHE A 218 3.87 28.47 -28.89
CA PHE A 218 3.15 29.15 -29.99
C PHE A 218 1.80 29.77 -29.56
N ASP A 219 1.35 29.54 -28.32
CA ASP A 219 0.13 30.14 -27.73
C ASP A 219 0.29 30.36 -26.21
N PRO A 220 1.09 31.38 -25.80
CA PRO A 220 1.47 31.57 -24.40
C PRO A 220 0.35 31.91 -23.41
N LYS A 221 -0.89 32.04 -23.91
CA LYS A 221 -2.08 32.14 -23.04
C LYS A 221 -2.36 30.83 -22.32
N HIS A 222 -1.93 29.72 -22.92
CA HIS A 222 -2.13 28.38 -22.40
C HIS A 222 -0.87 27.88 -21.70
N VAL A 223 -1.06 27.20 -20.56
CA VAL A 223 -0.05 26.34 -19.95
C VAL A 223 -0.36 24.89 -20.24
N VAL A 224 0.67 24.08 -20.38
CA VAL A 224 0.53 22.63 -20.61
C VAL A 224 -0.14 21.98 -19.39
N TYR A 225 -1.02 21.04 -19.64
CA TYR A 225 -1.72 20.29 -18.61
C TYR A 225 -0.76 19.44 -17.80
N VAL A 226 -0.94 19.46 -16.47
CA VAL A 226 -0.02 18.86 -15.50
C VAL A 226 0.34 17.40 -15.80
N TRP A 227 -0.61 16.59 -16.31
CA TRP A 227 -0.30 15.19 -16.60
C TRP A 227 0.50 14.98 -17.89
N LEU A 228 0.40 15.84 -18.88
CA LEU A 228 1.29 15.79 -20.04
C LEU A 228 2.71 16.23 -19.65
N ASP A 229 2.81 17.25 -18.81
CA ASP A 229 4.05 17.70 -18.19
C ASP A 229 4.66 16.59 -17.32
N ALA A 230 3.97 16.20 -16.26
CA ALA A 230 4.47 15.24 -15.28
C ALA A 230 4.89 13.90 -15.89
N LEU A 231 4.08 13.30 -16.78
CA LEU A 231 4.37 11.97 -17.33
C LEU A 231 5.60 11.94 -18.25
N THR A 232 5.90 13.04 -18.92
CA THR A 232 7.08 13.10 -19.80
C THR A 232 8.40 13.13 -19.04
N ASN A 233 8.41 13.32 -17.71
CA ASN A 233 9.61 13.22 -16.88
C ASN A 233 10.38 11.91 -17.10
N TYR A 234 9.66 10.81 -17.33
CA TYR A 234 10.26 9.48 -17.48
C TYR A 234 11.18 9.33 -18.68
N ILE A 235 11.03 10.17 -19.69
CA ILE A 235 11.92 10.21 -20.84
C ILE A 235 12.87 11.40 -20.80
N THR A 236 12.40 12.57 -20.36
CA THR A 236 13.27 13.76 -20.32
C THR A 236 14.38 13.62 -19.28
N GLY A 237 14.09 12.97 -18.13
CA GLY A 237 15.07 12.74 -17.07
C GLY A 237 16.26 11.86 -17.47
N ILE A 238 16.12 11.07 -18.53
CA ILE A 238 17.19 10.27 -19.13
C ILE A 238 17.70 10.84 -20.45
N GLY A 239 17.26 12.06 -20.82
CA GLY A 239 17.79 12.80 -21.96
C GLY A 239 17.15 12.47 -23.31
N TYR A 240 15.83 12.26 -23.32
CA TYR A 240 15.04 12.26 -24.55
C TYR A 240 15.10 13.62 -25.21
N ASP A 241 15.37 13.67 -26.52
CA ASP A 241 15.24 14.87 -27.34
C ASP A 241 14.20 14.68 -28.43
N CYS A 242 13.21 15.58 -28.45
CA CYS A 242 12.10 15.53 -29.41
C CYS A 242 12.53 15.72 -30.85
N ASP A 243 13.67 16.37 -31.10
CA ASP A 243 14.26 16.59 -32.43
C ASP A 243 15.12 15.40 -32.90
N GLY A 244 15.33 14.40 -32.02
CA GLY A 244 16.00 13.14 -32.35
C GLY A 244 17.45 13.03 -31.89
N ASP A 245 18.00 14.03 -31.20
CA ASP A 245 19.34 14.00 -30.64
C ASP A 245 19.37 13.45 -29.21
N ASN A 246 18.85 12.23 -29.09
CA ASN A 246 18.71 11.55 -27.80
C ASN A 246 20.06 11.27 -27.15
N SER A 247 20.12 11.38 -25.82
CA SER A 247 21.31 11.02 -25.05
C SER A 247 21.65 9.52 -25.14
N GLU A 248 22.93 9.19 -24.87
CA GLU A 248 23.35 7.78 -24.73
C GLU A 248 22.57 7.06 -23.63
N LEU A 249 22.24 7.78 -22.55
CA LEU A 249 21.47 7.22 -21.43
C LEU A 249 20.04 6.84 -21.86
N PHE A 250 19.37 7.72 -22.62
CA PHE A 250 18.05 7.41 -23.17
C PHE A 250 18.11 6.18 -24.10
N ASN A 251 19.05 6.17 -25.03
CA ASN A 251 19.21 5.07 -25.97
C ASN A 251 19.53 3.74 -25.29
N LYS A 252 20.18 3.76 -24.14
CA LYS A 252 20.51 2.59 -23.33
C LYS A 252 19.35 2.13 -22.46
N MET A 253 18.65 3.07 -21.77
CA MET A 253 17.72 2.75 -20.69
C MET A 253 16.26 2.67 -21.14
N TRP A 254 15.85 3.44 -22.17
CA TRP A 254 14.47 3.35 -22.63
C TRP A 254 14.22 2.08 -23.46
N PRO A 255 13.05 1.39 -23.37
CA PRO A 255 11.91 1.68 -22.49
C PRO A 255 12.17 1.32 -21.03
N ALA A 256 11.42 1.93 -20.12
CA ALA A 256 11.46 1.61 -18.71
C ALA A 256 11.05 0.14 -18.48
N ASP A 257 11.75 -0.53 -17.54
CA ASP A 257 11.41 -1.90 -17.15
C ASP A 257 10.27 -1.91 -16.15
N LEU A 258 10.22 -0.89 -15.25
CA LEU A 258 9.17 -0.77 -14.25
C LEU A 258 8.86 0.71 -13.94
N HIS A 259 7.59 1.09 -14.11
CA HIS A 259 7.02 2.25 -13.45
C HIS A 259 6.29 1.80 -12.18
N LEU A 260 6.80 2.21 -11.02
CA LEU A 260 6.21 1.92 -9.72
C LEU A 260 5.45 3.16 -9.26
N ILE A 261 4.16 3.04 -9.02
CA ILE A 261 3.27 4.17 -8.75
C ILE A 261 2.18 3.81 -7.74
N GLY A 262 1.59 4.81 -7.09
CA GLY A 262 0.39 4.59 -6.27
C GLY A 262 -0.83 4.18 -7.11
N LYS A 263 -1.67 3.31 -6.57
CA LYS A 263 -2.89 2.84 -7.27
C LYS A 263 -3.86 3.96 -7.66
N ASP A 264 -3.81 5.10 -6.97
CA ASP A 264 -4.66 6.28 -7.21
C ASP A 264 -4.34 7.01 -8.52
N ILE A 265 -3.13 6.85 -9.03
CA ILE A 265 -2.70 7.46 -10.29
C ILE A 265 -2.45 6.45 -11.41
N ILE A 266 -2.92 5.22 -11.24
CA ILE A 266 -2.69 4.14 -12.21
C ILE A 266 -3.30 4.44 -13.57
N ARG A 267 -4.47 5.12 -13.62
CA ARG A 267 -5.12 5.52 -14.87
C ARG A 267 -4.20 6.37 -15.75
N PHE A 268 -3.50 7.34 -15.15
CA PHE A 268 -2.61 8.23 -15.87
C PHE A 268 -1.40 7.50 -16.45
N HIS A 269 -0.87 6.50 -15.72
CA HIS A 269 0.33 5.75 -16.13
C HIS A 269 0.04 4.57 -17.06
N THR A 270 -1.20 4.06 -17.08
CA THR A 270 -1.57 2.90 -17.89
C THR A 270 -2.47 3.25 -19.08
N ILE A 271 -3.04 4.45 -19.11
CA ILE A 271 -3.85 4.93 -20.22
C ILE A 271 -3.21 6.17 -20.86
N TYR A 272 -3.02 7.27 -20.14
CA TYR A 272 -2.52 8.52 -20.72
C TYR A 272 -1.08 8.38 -21.20
N TRP A 273 -0.18 7.91 -20.33
CA TRP A 273 1.23 7.78 -20.64
C TRP A 273 1.51 6.87 -21.86
N PRO A 274 0.99 5.65 -21.95
CA PRO A 274 1.16 4.81 -23.14
C PRO A 274 0.64 5.48 -24.41
N ILE A 275 -0.49 6.18 -24.35
CA ILE A 275 -1.08 6.87 -25.50
C ILE A 275 -0.18 8.04 -25.94
N PHE A 276 0.38 8.83 -25.01
CA PHE A 276 1.36 9.87 -25.35
C PHE A 276 2.61 9.30 -26.00
N LEU A 277 3.13 8.17 -25.50
CA LEU A 277 4.25 7.47 -26.13
C LEU A 277 3.92 6.95 -27.51
N MET A 278 2.71 6.41 -27.73
CA MET A 278 2.25 5.99 -29.05
C MET A 278 2.17 7.16 -30.03
N SER A 279 1.76 8.35 -29.56
CA SER A 279 1.77 9.58 -30.35
C SER A 279 3.19 10.04 -30.71
N LEU A 280 4.14 9.82 -29.85
CA LEU A 280 5.56 10.12 -30.07
C LEU A 280 6.30 9.03 -30.88
N ASP A 281 5.63 7.94 -31.22
CA ASP A 281 6.20 6.75 -31.87
C ASP A 281 7.33 6.11 -31.04
N LEU A 282 7.20 6.17 -29.70
CA LEU A 282 8.14 5.58 -28.75
C LEU A 282 7.62 4.22 -28.25
N PRO A 283 8.54 3.28 -27.90
CA PRO A 283 8.14 2.03 -27.26
C PRO A 283 7.55 2.28 -25.86
N LEU A 284 6.62 1.41 -25.46
CA LEU A 284 5.98 1.49 -24.16
C LEU A 284 6.85 0.91 -23.06
N PRO A 285 6.67 1.32 -21.79
CA PRO A 285 7.30 0.68 -20.64
C PRO A 285 6.87 -0.79 -20.57
N LYS A 286 7.75 -1.66 -20.03
CA LYS A 286 7.44 -3.09 -19.94
C LYS A 286 6.38 -3.38 -18.90
N GLN A 287 6.40 -2.68 -17.75
CA GLN A 287 5.49 -2.94 -16.65
C GLN A 287 5.17 -1.64 -15.88
N VAL A 288 3.91 -1.52 -15.48
CA VAL A 288 3.42 -0.53 -14.50
C VAL A 288 2.85 -1.27 -13.30
N PHE A 289 3.40 -1.04 -12.12
CA PHE A 289 2.92 -1.62 -10.88
C PHE A 289 2.24 -0.54 -10.02
N GLY A 290 0.92 -0.68 -9.85
CA GLY A 290 0.13 0.18 -8.97
C GLY A 290 0.08 -0.37 -7.56
N HIS A 291 0.97 0.09 -6.69
CA HIS A 291 1.03 -0.37 -5.31
C HIS A 291 -0.17 0.13 -4.50
N PRO A 292 -0.63 -0.65 -3.50
CA PRO A 292 -1.72 -0.26 -2.61
C PRO A 292 -1.34 0.89 -1.67
N TRP A 293 -2.32 1.42 -0.95
CA TRP A 293 -2.11 2.49 0.03
C TRP A 293 -1.60 1.96 1.36
N LEU A 294 -0.79 2.78 2.03
CA LEU A 294 -0.45 2.62 3.42
C LEU A 294 -1.43 3.46 4.25
N LEU A 295 -2.25 2.78 5.06
CA LEU A 295 -3.29 3.39 5.88
C LEU A 295 -2.78 3.55 7.32
N GLN A 296 -3.32 4.53 8.05
CA GLN A 296 -3.18 4.62 9.50
C GLN A 296 -4.51 4.26 10.15
N GLY A 297 -4.50 3.22 11.02
CA GLY A 297 -5.71 2.69 11.60
C GLY A 297 -6.69 2.22 10.52
N ASP A 298 -7.91 2.71 10.55
CA ASP A 298 -9.01 2.36 9.63
C ASP A 298 -9.14 3.30 8.43
N GLY A 299 -8.20 4.24 8.23
CA GLY A 299 -8.37 5.26 7.21
C GLY A 299 -7.13 5.75 6.48
N LYS A 300 -7.36 6.36 5.30
CA LYS A 300 -6.32 7.04 4.52
C LYS A 300 -5.75 8.22 5.31
N MET A 301 -4.42 8.34 5.33
CA MET A 301 -3.73 9.48 5.94
C MET A 301 -4.13 10.79 5.25
N SER A 302 -4.51 11.79 6.06
CA SER A 302 -4.89 13.11 5.56
C SER A 302 -4.49 14.19 6.56
N LYS A 303 -3.84 15.25 6.08
CA LYS A 303 -3.47 16.41 6.90
C LYS A 303 -4.67 17.06 7.59
N SER A 304 -5.84 17.07 6.94
CA SER A 304 -7.08 17.61 7.49
C SER A 304 -7.63 16.79 8.66
N LYS A 305 -7.39 15.47 8.65
CA LYS A 305 -7.77 14.56 9.75
C LYS A 305 -6.75 14.54 10.90
N GLY A 306 -5.55 15.08 10.68
CA GLY A 306 -4.48 15.06 11.68
C GLY A 306 -3.89 13.68 11.96
N ASN A 307 -4.15 12.69 11.08
CA ASN A 307 -3.69 11.32 11.21
C ASN A 307 -2.48 11.02 10.30
N VAL A 308 -1.62 11.99 10.06
CA VAL A 308 -0.45 11.82 9.19
C VAL A 308 0.76 11.42 10.02
N ILE A 309 1.46 10.37 9.58
CA ILE A 309 2.75 9.94 10.13
C ILE A 309 3.84 10.33 9.12
N TYR A 310 4.92 10.91 9.60
CA TYR A 310 6.07 11.33 8.79
C TYR A 310 7.25 10.39 8.97
N ALA A 311 8.04 10.20 7.90
CA ALA A 311 9.17 9.27 7.93
C ALA A 311 10.28 9.71 8.89
N ASP A 312 10.58 11.01 8.98
CA ASP A 312 11.59 11.55 9.89
C ASP A 312 11.21 11.29 11.36
N GLU A 313 9.94 11.47 11.73
CA GLU A 313 9.45 11.14 13.08
C GLU A 313 9.66 9.65 13.39
N LEU A 314 9.32 8.76 12.45
CA LEU A 314 9.53 7.33 12.62
C LEU A 314 11.01 6.97 12.74
N VAL A 315 11.87 7.62 11.96
CA VAL A 315 13.32 7.40 12.01
C VAL A 315 13.90 7.81 13.36
N ASP A 316 13.41 8.90 13.98
CA ASP A 316 13.82 9.33 15.30
C ASP A 316 13.49 8.30 16.40
N PHE A 317 12.37 7.57 16.26
CA PHE A 317 11.99 6.51 17.20
C PHE A 317 12.70 5.18 16.93
N PHE A 318 12.75 4.75 15.68
CA PHE A 318 13.07 3.36 15.33
C PHE A 318 14.38 3.22 14.54
N GLY A 319 14.91 4.29 13.97
CA GLY A 319 16.02 4.25 13.01
C GLY A 319 15.59 3.87 11.60
N VAL A 320 16.42 4.24 10.62
CA VAL A 320 16.11 4.16 9.18
C VAL A 320 15.73 2.74 8.74
N ASP A 321 16.56 1.75 9.04
CA ASP A 321 16.34 0.38 8.56
C ASP A 321 15.12 -0.30 9.19
N ALA A 322 14.77 0.06 10.44
CA ALA A 322 13.54 -0.42 11.05
C ALA A 322 12.31 0.16 10.34
N VAL A 323 12.33 1.45 10.01
CA VAL A 323 11.24 2.08 9.24
C VAL A 323 11.15 1.47 7.84
N ARG A 324 12.28 1.23 7.16
CA ARG A 324 12.31 0.53 5.86
C ARG A 324 11.67 -0.86 5.99
N TYR A 325 12.06 -1.63 7.01
CA TYR A 325 11.46 -2.94 7.29
C TYR A 325 9.95 -2.86 7.43
N PHE A 326 9.41 -1.92 8.24
CA PHE A 326 7.98 -1.78 8.48
C PHE A 326 7.21 -1.49 7.19
N VAL A 327 7.63 -0.47 6.45
CA VAL A 327 6.90 -0.07 5.24
C VAL A 327 7.00 -1.11 4.12
N LEU A 328 8.05 -1.90 4.07
CA LEU A 328 8.22 -2.98 3.09
C LEU A 328 7.50 -4.26 3.50
N HIS A 329 7.49 -4.60 4.80
CA HIS A 329 6.93 -5.84 5.31
C HIS A 329 5.41 -5.79 5.48
N GLU A 330 4.87 -4.65 5.96
CA GLU A 330 3.43 -4.52 6.28
C GLU A 330 2.57 -4.15 5.06
N MET A 331 3.16 -4.09 3.86
CA MET A 331 2.46 -3.78 2.62
C MET A 331 2.20 -5.03 1.79
N PRO A 332 0.97 -5.59 1.80
CA PRO A 332 0.59 -6.69 0.92
C PRO A 332 0.70 -6.30 -0.56
N PHE A 333 0.80 -7.28 -1.45
CA PHE A 333 0.96 -7.03 -2.89
C PHE A 333 -0.24 -6.32 -3.54
N ASP A 334 -1.47 -6.64 -3.13
CA ASP A 334 -2.71 -6.21 -3.82
C ASP A 334 -3.68 -5.44 -2.90
N ASN A 335 -3.56 -5.60 -1.59
CA ASN A 335 -4.43 -4.98 -0.59
C ASN A 335 -3.72 -3.85 0.14
N ASP A 336 -4.49 -2.89 0.65
CA ASP A 336 -3.95 -1.81 1.47
C ASP A 336 -3.31 -2.36 2.74
N GLY A 337 -2.17 -1.79 3.10
CA GLY A 337 -1.46 -2.08 4.34
C GLY A 337 -1.86 -1.11 5.44
N VAL A 338 -1.69 -1.52 6.68
CA VAL A 338 -1.97 -0.69 7.85
C VAL A 338 -0.69 -0.52 8.66
N ILE A 339 -0.41 0.72 9.09
CA ILE A 339 0.69 1.05 9.98
C ILE A 339 0.12 1.72 11.23
N THR A 340 0.53 1.23 12.40
CA THR A 340 0.25 1.85 13.71
C THR A 340 1.51 1.85 14.55
N TRP A 341 1.59 2.73 15.54
CA TRP A 341 2.72 2.78 16.46
C TRP A 341 2.88 1.46 17.23
N GLU A 342 1.76 0.87 17.64
CA GLU A 342 1.72 -0.41 18.34
C GLU A 342 2.30 -1.54 17.49
N LEU A 343 1.87 -1.63 16.23
CA LEU A 343 2.37 -2.64 15.29
C LEU A 343 3.88 -2.47 15.05
N MET A 344 4.35 -1.23 14.93
CA MET A 344 5.79 -0.96 14.74
C MET A 344 6.61 -1.39 15.95
N VAL A 345 6.14 -1.11 17.18
CA VAL A 345 6.80 -1.57 18.42
C VAL A 345 6.77 -3.09 18.51
N GLU A 346 5.66 -3.73 18.15
CA GLU A 346 5.57 -5.19 18.11
C GLU A 346 6.59 -5.80 17.14
N ARG A 347 6.69 -5.29 15.92
CA ARG A 347 7.68 -5.76 14.92
C ARG A 347 9.11 -5.50 15.37
N MET A 348 9.36 -4.30 15.94
CA MET A 348 10.67 -3.98 16.50
C MET A 348 11.09 -5.03 17.54
N ASN A 349 10.19 -5.38 18.45
CA ASN A 349 10.49 -6.30 19.54
C ASN A 349 10.58 -7.76 19.08
N SER A 350 9.60 -8.22 18.28
CA SER A 350 9.48 -9.65 17.91
C SER A 350 10.43 -10.05 16.78
N GLU A 351 10.46 -9.27 15.70
CA GLU A 351 11.23 -9.64 14.51
C GLU A 351 12.64 -9.05 14.53
N LEU A 352 12.78 -7.73 14.75
CA LEU A 352 14.08 -7.08 14.63
C LEU A 352 14.97 -7.33 15.87
N ALA A 353 14.46 -7.11 17.07
CA ALA A 353 15.25 -7.30 18.29
C ALA A 353 15.40 -8.79 18.65
N ASN A 354 14.29 -9.56 18.70
CA ASN A 354 14.34 -10.96 19.13
C ASN A 354 14.86 -11.89 18.04
N THR A 355 14.27 -11.88 16.85
CA THR A 355 14.61 -12.85 15.80
C THR A 355 15.97 -12.56 15.21
N LEU A 356 16.26 -11.32 14.81
CA LEU A 356 17.52 -10.96 14.14
C LEU A 356 18.60 -10.50 15.14
N GLY A 357 18.34 -9.45 15.91
CA GLY A 357 19.33 -8.81 16.78
C GLY A 357 19.85 -9.77 17.85
N ASN A 358 18.96 -10.48 18.51
CA ASN A 358 19.33 -11.48 19.54
C ASN A 358 20.11 -12.67 18.94
N LEU A 359 19.74 -13.15 17.74
CA LEU A 359 20.47 -14.21 17.04
C LEU A 359 21.93 -13.81 16.81
N VAL A 360 22.16 -12.64 16.21
CA VAL A 360 23.51 -12.13 15.92
C VAL A 360 24.31 -11.95 17.22
N ASN A 361 23.72 -11.28 18.21
CA ASN A 361 24.38 -11.04 19.49
C ASN A 361 24.73 -12.33 20.24
N ARG A 362 23.79 -13.30 20.33
CA ARG A 362 24.03 -14.60 20.98
C ARG A 362 25.13 -15.38 20.28
N THR A 363 25.13 -15.40 18.95
CA THR A 363 26.14 -16.12 18.16
C THR A 363 27.53 -15.55 18.40
N ILE A 364 27.69 -14.23 18.33
CA ILE A 364 28.96 -13.54 18.61
C ILE A 364 29.38 -13.73 20.08
N SER A 365 28.46 -13.58 21.03
CA SER A 365 28.75 -13.75 22.46
C SER A 365 29.19 -15.18 22.79
N MET A 366 28.58 -16.19 22.19
CA MET A 366 29.01 -17.60 22.38
C MET A 366 30.38 -17.83 21.74
N SER A 367 30.64 -17.30 20.54
CA SER A 367 31.95 -17.38 19.88
C SER A 367 33.06 -16.76 20.74
N ASN A 368 32.81 -15.58 21.30
CA ASN A 368 33.74 -14.90 22.22
C ASN A 368 33.96 -15.70 23.49
N LYS A 369 32.88 -16.19 24.10
CA LYS A 369 32.94 -16.90 25.37
C LYS A 369 33.67 -18.22 25.28
N TYR A 370 33.47 -19.00 24.23
CA TYR A 370 33.99 -20.38 24.13
C TYR A 370 35.28 -20.47 23.35
N PHE A 371 35.53 -19.59 22.37
CA PHE A 371 36.67 -19.66 21.45
C PHE A 371 37.39 -18.31 21.28
N GLY A 372 37.22 -17.36 22.21
CA GLY A 372 37.86 -16.03 22.08
C GLY A 372 37.49 -15.26 20.81
N GLY A 373 36.32 -15.54 20.26
CA GLY A 373 35.79 -14.92 19.04
C GLY A 373 36.18 -15.62 17.74
N VAL A 374 37.05 -16.62 17.78
CA VAL A 374 37.46 -17.37 16.60
C VAL A 374 36.37 -18.35 16.19
N VAL A 375 35.99 -18.33 14.92
CA VAL A 375 34.95 -19.18 14.34
C VAL A 375 35.58 -20.17 13.37
N GLU A 376 35.65 -21.44 13.77
CA GLU A 376 36.27 -22.52 13.02
C GLU A 376 35.27 -23.59 12.60
N ASN A 377 35.39 -24.05 11.36
CA ASN A 377 34.70 -25.27 10.93
C ASN A 377 35.56 -26.51 11.21
N LYS A 378 35.20 -27.27 12.24
CA LYS A 378 35.88 -28.53 12.60
C LYS A 378 35.30 -29.74 11.86
N GLY A 379 34.25 -29.59 11.08
CA GLY A 379 33.67 -30.66 10.26
C GLY A 379 32.95 -31.77 11.06
N VAL A 380 32.68 -31.57 12.35
CA VAL A 380 31.92 -32.52 13.16
C VAL A 380 30.44 -32.29 12.98
N THR A 381 29.83 -33.05 12.07
CA THR A 381 28.45 -32.87 11.65
C THR A 381 27.47 -33.86 12.23
N GLU A 382 26.21 -33.46 12.35
CA GLU A 382 25.05 -34.27 12.73
C GLU A 382 23.91 -34.04 11.73
N PRO A 383 22.88 -34.89 11.65
CA PRO A 383 21.78 -34.73 10.70
C PRO A 383 21.08 -33.36 10.74
N VAL A 384 20.99 -32.73 11.93
CA VAL A 384 20.42 -31.41 12.12
C VAL A 384 21.16 -30.29 11.35
N ASP A 385 22.47 -30.51 11.08
CA ASP A 385 23.28 -29.58 10.29
C ASP A 385 22.90 -29.62 8.80
N ASP A 386 22.66 -30.84 8.29
CA ASP A 386 22.25 -31.03 6.89
C ASP A 386 20.85 -30.45 6.66
N ASP A 387 19.96 -30.64 7.65
CA ASP A 387 18.63 -29.98 7.62
C ASP A 387 18.75 -28.45 7.60
N LEU A 388 19.60 -27.86 8.45
CA LEU A 388 19.86 -26.42 8.48
C LEU A 388 20.38 -25.94 7.12
N LYS A 389 21.45 -26.59 6.60
CA LYS A 389 22.10 -26.20 5.34
C LYS A 389 21.14 -26.31 4.17
N SER A 390 20.43 -27.42 4.06
CA SER A 390 19.44 -27.63 2.99
C SER A 390 18.34 -26.61 3.03
N PHE A 391 17.81 -26.27 4.22
CA PHE A 391 16.81 -25.24 4.39
C PHE A 391 17.33 -23.88 3.94
N ILE A 392 18.49 -23.43 4.48
CA ILE A 392 19.05 -22.11 4.18
C ILE A 392 19.32 -21.97 2.69
N LEU A 393 19.93 -22.97 2.04
CA LEU A 393 20.22 -22.94 0.60
C LEU A 393 18.95 -22.96 -0.28
N SER A 394 17.80 -23.36 0.26
CA SER A 394 16.53 -23.30 -0.48
C SER A 394 15.90 -21.90 -0.53
N VAL A 395 16.26 -21.01 0.40
CA VAL A 395 15.59 -19.71 0.57
C VAL A 395 15.95 -18.70 -0.53
N PRO A 396 17.19 -18.56 -1.00
CA PRO A 396 17.52 -17.58 -2.04
C PRO A 396 16.64 -17.69 -3.30
N ALA A 397 16.36 -18.91 -3.77
CA ALA A 397 15.49 -19.13 -4.92
C ALA A 397 14.03 -18.71 -4.63
N LYS A 398 13.56 -18.86 -3.39
CA LYS A 398 12.21 -18.41 -2.99
C LYS A 398 12.12 -16.90 -2.95
N VAL A 399 13.14 -16.22 -2.40
CA VAL A 399 13.25 -14.77 -2.38
C VAL A 399 13.26 -14.24 -3.82
N ASP A 400 14.08 -14.82 -4.69
CA ASP A 400 14.16 -14.45 -6.11
C ASP A 400 12.80 -14.54 -6.80
N ALA A 401 12.10 -15.66 -6.63
CA ALA A 401 10.77 -15.88 -7.19
C ALA A 401 9.70 -14.88 -6.69
N LYS A 402 9.85 -14.36 -5.47
CA LYS A 402 8.97 -13.31 -4.93
C LYS A 402 9.35 -11.93 -5.49
N MET A 403 10.64 -11.62 -5.55
CA MET A 403 11.14 -10.34 -6.08
C MET A 403 10.83 -10.16 -7.57
N GLU A 404 10.93 -11.21 -8.39
CA GLU A 404 10.53 -11.19 -9.80
C GLU A 404 9.03 -10.88 -10.00
N LYS A 405 8.22 -11.16 -9.00
CA LYS A 405 6.77 -10.84 -8.98
C LYS A 405 6.45 -9.58 -8.20
N LEU A 406 7.44 -8.77 -7.83
CA LEU A 406 7.30 -7.54 -7.05
C LEU A 406 6.64 -7.75 -5.66
N ARG A 407 6.69 -8.99 -5.13
CA ARG A 407 6.12 -9.36 -3.83
C ARG A 407 7.14 -9.16 -2.71
N VAL A 408 7.50 -7.91 -2.48
CA VAL A 408 8.60 -7.52 -1.59
C VAL A 408 8.35 -7.94 -0.14
N ALA A 409 7.14 -7.75 0.38
CA ALA A 409 6.78 -8.19 1.74
C ALA A 409 6.95 -9.71 1.93
N ASP A 410 6.52 -10.50 0.94
CA ASP A 410 6.69 -11.94 0.94
C ASP A 410 8.18 -12.32 0.88
N ALA A 411 8.98 -11.58 0.11
CA ALA A 411 10.42 -11.83 0.00
C ALA A 411 11.14 -11.60 1.34
N ILE A 412 10.82 -10.51 2.05
CA ILE A 412 11.37 -10.23 3.39
C ILE A 412 10.98 -11.34 4.36
N THR A 413 9.73 -11.79 4.32
CA THR A 413 9.24 -12.90 5.14
C THR A 413 10.07 -14.17 4.90
N GLU A 414 10.38 -14.51 3.64
CA GLU A 414 11.26 -15.65 3.32
C GLU A 414 12.68 -15.45 3.89
N VAL A 415 13.26 -14.26 3.79
CA VAL A 415 14.58 -13.97 4.39
C VAL A 415 14.57 -14.25 5.89
N PHE A 416 13.55 -13.78 6.61
CA PHE A 416 13.45 -13.97 8.05
C PHE A 416 13.27 -15.44 8.46
N THR A 417 12.84 -16.31 7.55
CA THR A 417 12.81 -17.76 7.84
C THR A 417 14.20 -18.33 8.09
N ILE A 418 15.27 -17.76 7.47
CA ILE A 418 16.66 -18.17 7.74
C ILE A 418 17.01 -17.88 9.21
N PHE A 419 16.72 -16.67 9.68
CA PHE A 419 17.04 -16.27 11.06
C PHE A 419 16.23 -17.08 12.08
N LYS A 420 14.95 -17.33 11.80
CA LYS A 420 14.09 -18.22 12.61
C LYS A 420 14.65 -19.65 12.64
N ARG A 421 15.10 -20.18 11.50
CA ARG A 421 15.72 -21.52 11.43
C ARG A 421 17.05 -21.59 12.21
N CYS A 422 17.87 -20.53 12.15
CA CYS A 422 19.10 -20.43 12.93
C CYS A 422 18.81 -20.38 14.45
N ASN A 423 17.81 -19.63 14.89
CA ASN A 423 17.37 -19.61 16.30
C ASN A 423 16.94 -21.02 16.75
N LYS A 424 16.11 -21.70 15.94
CA LYS A 424 15.70 -23.09 16.22
C LYS A 424 16.89 -24.04 16.29
N TYR A 425 17.88 -23.87 15.42
CA TYR A 425 19.09 -24.67 15.42
C TYR A 425 19.94 -24.49 16.71
N ILE A 426 19.96 -23.27 17.29
CA ILE A 426 20.56 -23.06 18.62
C ILE A 426 19.85 -23.89 19.68
N ASP A 427 18.53 -23.95 19.66
CA ASP A 427 17.74 -24.70 20.65
C ASP A 427 17.88 -26.22 20.45
N GLU A 428 17.99 -26.69 19.21
CA GLU A 428 18.20 -28.10 18.86
C GLU A 428 19.61 -28.59 19.26
N THR A 429 20.64 -27.78 19.06
CA THR A 429 22.05 -28.17 19.30
C THR A 429 22.54 -27.85 20.70
N MET A 430 21.85 -26.99 21.43
CA MET A 430 22.16 -26.57 22.81
C MET A 430 23.65 -26.27 23.02
N PRO A 431 24.24 -25.23 22.39
CA PRO A 431 25.66 -24.91 22.46
C PRO A 431 26.20 -24.78 23.90
N TRP A 432 25.39 -24.31 24.83
CA TRP A 432 25.72 -24.22 26.25
C TRP A 432 25.87 -25.56 26.95
N ALA A 433 25.25 -26.63 26.42
CA ALA A 433 25.42 -27.99 26.91
C ALA A 433 26.69 -28.62 26.31
N LEU A 434 26.92 -28.41 24.99
CA LEU A 434 28.15 -28.83 24.33
C LEU A 434 29.41 -28.25 24.99
N ALA A 435 29.33 -26.97 25.39
CA ALA A 435 30.44 -26.26 26.03
C ALA A 435 30.90 -26.83 27.39
N LYS A 436 30.07 -27.65 28.05
CA LYS A 436 30.40 -28.27 29.33
C LYS A 436 31.18 -29.58 29.17
N ASP A 437 31.29 -30.13 27.96
CA ASP A 437 31.93 -31.40 27.64
C ASP A 437 33.16 -31.13 26.76
N GLU A 438 34.34 -31.34 27.32
CA GLU A 438 35.61 -31.12 26.63
C GLU A 438 35.74 -31.97 25.35
N SER A 439 35.12 -33.15 25.30
CA SER A 439 35.11 -34.00 24.11
C SER A 439 34.25 -33.49 22.96
N LYS A 440 33.38 -32.49 23.22
CA LYS A 440 32.43 -31.91 22.24
C LYS A 440 32.83 -30.53 21.74
N GLN A 441 34.05 -30.07 22.03
CA GLN A 441 34.48 -28.72 21.61
C GLN A 441 34.50 -28.55 20.08
N ASP A 442 34.95 -29.55 19.33
CA ASP A 442 34.96 -29.53 17.87
C ASP A 442 33.52 -29.52 17.29
N ARG A 443 32.59 -30.21 17.96
CA ARG A 443 31.15 -30.12 17.61
C ARG A 443 30.60 -28.73 17.86
N LEU A 444 30.89 -28.12 19.00
CA LEU A 444 30.50 -26.77 19.35
C LEU A 444 31.06 -25.75 18.35
N ALA A 445 32.32 -25.88 17.96
CA ALA A 445 32.93 -24.99 16.95
C ALA A 445 32.20 -25.10 15.61
N THR A 446 31.86 -26.31 15.16
CA THR A 446 31.08 -26.54 13.93
C THR A 446 29.69 -25.92 14.01
N VAL A 447 28.99 -26.01 15.16
CA VAL A 447 27.68 -25.40 15.38
C VAL A 447 27.76 -23.88 15.25
N LEU A 448 28.74 -23.24 15.89
CA LEU A 448 28.91 -21.79 15.82
C LEU A 448 29.29 -21.34 14.41
N TYR A 449 30.11 -22.09 13.69
CA TYR A 449 30.42 -21.85 12.29
C TYR A 449 29.16 -21.86 11.41
N ASN A 450 28.32 -22.89 11.56
CA ASN A 450 27.09 -23.04 10.82
C ASN A 450 26.11 -21.88 11.08
N LEU A 451 26.04 -21.38 12.33
CA LEU A 451 25.25 -20.21 12.69
C LEU A 451 25.76 -18.94 11.99
N VAL A 452 27.06 -18.67 12.05
CA VAL A 452 27.67 -17.52 11.40
C VAL A 452 27.44 -17.56 9.89
N GLU A 453 27.62 -18.73 9.27
CA GLU A 453 27.39 -18.91 7.84
C GLU A 453 25.92 -18.65 7.46
N GLY A 454 24.97 -19.20 8.23
CA GLY A 454 23.55 -18.96 8.01
C GLY A 454 23.16 -17.50 8.16
N ILE A 455 23.73 -16.81 9.16
CA ILE A 455 23.54 -15.36 9.33
C ILE A 455 24.10 -14.59 8.14
N CYS A 456 25.29 -14.93 7.63
CA CYS A 456 25.88 -14.27 6.46
C CYS A 456 24.98 -14.41 5.21
N ILE A 457 24.43 -15.60 4.96
CA ILE A 457 23.51 -15.84 3.83
C ILE A 457 22.25 -15.00 3.98
N GLY A 458 21.59 -15.06 5.15
CA GLY A 458 20.39 -14.26 5.42
C GLY A 458 20.65 -12.76 5.34
N THR A 459 21.79 -12.29 5.85
CA THR A 459 22.21 -10.89 5.82
C THR A 459 22.45 -10.40 4.40
N THR A 460 23.04 -11.20 3.52
CA THR A 460 23.21 -10.85 2.11
C THR A 460 21.88 -10.61 1.42
N LEU A 461 20.88 -11.47 1.64
CA LEU A 461 19.52 -11.29 1.11
C LEU A 461 18.83 -10.07 1.74
N LEU A 462 19.16 -9.74 2.99
CA LEU A 462 18.58 -8.58 3.69
C LEU A 462 19.07 -7.24 3.11
N GLY A 463 20.21 -7.24 2.41
CA GLY A 463 20.92 -6.04 1.96
C GLY A 463 20.10 -5.09 1.06
N SER A 464 19.14 -5.61 0.31
CA SER A 464 18.24 -4.80 -0.51
C SER A 464 17.16 -4.06 0.33
N PHE A 465 16.82 -4.59 1.49
CA PHE A 465 15.75 -4.08 2.34
C PHE A 465 16.27 -3.22 3.49
N MET A 466 17.35 -3.66 4.14
CA MET A 466 17.95 -3.06 5.33
C MET A 466 19.47 -2.89 5.14
N PRO A 467 19.90 -1.96 4.27
CA PRO A 467 21.30 -1.88 3.82
C PRO A 467 22.29 -1.55 4.93
N ASP A 468 21.93 -0.69 5.89
CA ASP A 468 22.83 -0.31 6.99
C ASP A 468 22.94 -1.40 8.05
N THR A 469 21.84 -2.07 8.36
CA THR A 469 21.85 -3.26 9.24
C THR A 469 22.72 -4.38 8.66
N THR A 470 22.63 -4.59 7.34
CA THR A 470 23.49 -5.56 6.64
C THR A 470 24.97 -5.26 6.83
N LYS A 471 25.40 -4.01 6.61
CA LYS A 471 26.78 -3.58 6.83
C LYS A 471 27.22 -3.78 8.28
N ARG A 472 26.36 -3.44 9.25
CA ARG A 472 26.63 -3.59 10.68
C ARG A 472 26.79 -5.06 11.06
N ILE A 473 25.95 -5.96 10.56
CA ILE A 473 26.05 -7.41 10.83
C ILE A 473 27.34 -7.97 10.23
N LEU A 474 27.61 -7.72 8.94
CA LEU A 474 28.83 -8.19 8.28
C LEU A 474 30.08 -7.66 8.96
N GLY A 475 30.10 -6.39 9.38
CA GLY A 475 31.18 -5.78 10.13
C GLY A 475 31.44 -6.48 11.46
N GLN A 476 30.40 -6.79 12.24
CA GLN A 476 30.51 -7.50 13.51
C GLN A 476 30.99 -8.96 13.34
N LEU A 477 30.63 -9.60 12.24
CA LEU A 477 31.06 -10.94 11.90
C LEU A 477 32.42 -10.97 11.22
N ASN A 478 33.02 -9.81 10.89
CA ASN A 478 34.20 -9.70 10.05
C ASN A 478 34.04 -10.49 8.74
N ALA A 479 32.88 -10.40 8.12
CA ALA A 479 32.50 -11.09 6.90
C ALA A 479 32.51 -10.15 5.70
N SER A 480 32.90 -10.68 4.55
CA SER A 480 32.81 -9.94 3.27
C SER A 480 31.39 -9.96 2.71
N GLU A 481 31.07 -8.92 1.93
CA GLU A 481 29.86 -8.92 1.11
C GLU A 481 29.90 -10.08 0.11
N ARG A 482 28.74 -10.66 -0.17
CA ARG A 482 28.57 -11.79 -1.09
C ARG A 482 27.64 -11.40 -2.24
N THR A 483 27.83 -12.05 -3.37
CA THR A 483 26.89 -12.01 -4.50
C THR A 483 25.74 -12.98 -4.29
N LEU A 484 24.63 -12.82 -5.02
CA LEU A 484 23.53 -13.79 -4.97
C LEU A 484 23.97 -15.19 -5.46
N GLU A 485 24.97 -15.28 -6.32
CA GLU A 485 25.52 -16.56 -6.78
C GLU A 485 26.23 -17.31 -5.65
N ASP A 486 26.94 -16.59 -4.78
CA ASP A 486 27.62 -17.17 -3.61
C ASP A 486 26.63 -17.83 -2.64
N LEU A 487 25.37 -17.39 -2.63
CA LEU A 487 24.34 -17.94 -1.75
C LEU A 487 23.87 -19.36 -2.12
N LYS A 488 24.33 -19.90 -3.25
CA LYS A 488 24.12 -21.29 -3.64
C LYS A 488 25.07 -22.28 -2.94
N THR A 489 26.07 -21.74 -2.23
CA THR A 489 27.10 -22.51 -1.56
C THR A 489 27.09 -22.20 -0.08
N PHE A 490 27.02 -23.24 0.76
CA PHE A 490 27.19 -23.14 2.21
C PHE A 490 28.65 -23.37 2.59
N GLY A 491 29.16 -22.55 3.51
CA GLY A 491 30.54 -22.76 4.03
C GLY A 491 31.57 -21.80 3.42
N LEU A 492 31.13 -20.63 2.93
CA LEU A 492 32.02 -19.60 2.38
C LEU A 492 32.61 -18.67 3.45
N TYR A 493 32.12 -18.70 4.69
CA TYR A 493 32.73 -17.92 5.75
C TYR A 493 34.13 -18.47 6.04
N PRO A 494 35.20 -17.61 6.07
CA PRO A 494 36.54 -18.08 6.25
C PRO A 494 36.73 -18.73 7.63
N SER A 495 37.06 -20.03 7.65
CA SER A 495 37.34 -20.73 8.90
C SER A 495 38.59 -20.15 9.57
N GLY A 496 38.48 -19.86 10.88
CA GLY A 496 39.53 -19.19 11.63
C GLY A 496 39.35 -17.66 11.72
N ASN A 497 38.38 -17.10 11.05
CA ASN A 497 38.05 -15.69 11.21
C ASN A 497 37.56 -15.36 12.62
N LYS A 498 37.84 -14.13 13.06
CA LYS A 498 37.45 -13.64 14.38
C LYS A 498 36.32 -12.64 14.28
N VAL A 499 35.21 -12.88 15.01
CA VAL A 499 34.10 -11.91 15.15
C VAL A 499 34.53 -10.77 16.11
N THR A 500 33.74 -9.68 16.12
CA THR A 500 34.00 -8.57 17.04
C THR A 500 34.04 -9.01 18.51
N ASP A 501 34.94 -8.44 19.31
CA ASP A 501 35.01 -8.69 20.75
C ASP A 501 33.86 -8.05 21.53
N LYS A 502 33.23 -6.97 20.97
CA LYS A 502 32.15 -6.21 21.59
C LYS A 502 30.99 -6.14 20.61
N PRO A 503 30.04 -7.09 20.69
CA PRO A 503 28.86 -7.06 19.83
C PRO A 503 28.01 -5.81 20.13
N GLU A 504 27.62 -5.14 19.07
CA GLU A 504 26.70 -4.02 19.10
C GLU A 504 25.25 -4.52 19.15
N ILE A 505 24.41 -3.86 19.93
CA ILE A 505 22.97 -4.10 19.91
C ILE A 505 22.42 -3.48 18.62
N LEU A 506 21.98 -4.33 17.69
CA LEU A 506 21.41 -3.90 16.41
C LEU A 506 20.08 -3.17 16.60
N PHE A 507 19.21 -3.73 17.43
CA PHE A 507 17.88 -3.23 17.74
C PHE A 507 17.60 -3.39 19.23
N ALA A 508 17.28 -2.28 19.89
CA ALA A 508 16.85 -2.28 21.29
C ALA A 508 15.36 -2.62 21.38
N ARG A 509 14.98 -3.34 22.45
CA ARG A 509 13.55 -3.51 22.76
C ARG A 509 12.96 -2.21 23.22
N MET A 510 11.71 -1.98 22.88
CA MET A 510 10.96 -0.76 23.20
C MET A 510 9.75 -1.08 24.07
N ASP A 511 9.45 -0.21 25.02
CA ASP A 511 8.19 -0.26 25.77
C ASP A 511 7.13 0.55 25.03
N ILE A 512 5.98 -0.09 24.75
CA ILE A 512 4.90 0.56 24.01
C ILE A 512 4.34 1.79 24.75
N LYS A 513 4.32 1.77 26.09
CA LYS A 513 3.79 2.89 26.86
C LYS A 513 4.70 4.12 26.74
N GLU A 514 6.02 3.92 26.86
CA GLU A 514 7.01 4.99 26.70
C GLU A 514 6.97 5.59 25.28
N VAL A 515 6.78 4.75 24.26
CA VAL A 515 6.63 5.21 22.87
C VAL A 515 5.35 6.02 22.72
N MET A 516 4.22 5.52 23.21
CA MET A 516 2.93 6.20 23.08
C MET A 516 2.87 7.52 23.89
N GLU A 517 3.54 7.60 25.06
CA GLU A 517 3.69 8.85 25.79
C GLU A 517 4.40 9.91 24.94
N LYS A 518 5.53 9.58 24.32
CA LYS A 518 6.27 10.48 23.42
C LYS A 518 5.48 10.85 22.17
N VAL A 519 4.76 9.90 21.58
CA VAL A 519 3.89 10.16 20.42
C VAL A 519 2.79 11.16 20.79
N ASN A 520 2.16 10.99 21.96
CA ASN A 520 1.13 11.93 22.45
C ASN A 520 1.70 13.33 22.80
N GLU A 521 2.97 13.43 23.18
CA GLU A 521 3.66 14.72 23.35
C GLU A 521 3.89 15.42 22.02
N LEU A 522 4.28 14.68 20.96
CA LEU A 522 4.50 15.21 19.62
C LEU A 522 3.19 15.55 18.90
N HIS A 523 2.19 14.71 19.07
CA HIS A 523 0.88 14.82 18.50
C HIS A 523 -0.17 14.81 19.60
N PRO A 524 -0.27 15.89 20.42
CA PRO A 524 -1.28 15.95 21.44
C PRO A 524 -2.64 15.66 20.80
N PRO A 525 -3.44 14.74 21.38
CA PRO A 525 -4.77 14.48 20.89
C PRO A 525 -5.44 15.84 20.70
N LYS A 526 -5.83 16.18 19.46
CA LYS A 526 -6.68 17.33 19.27
C LYS A 526 -7.85 17.08 20.19
N GLU A 527 -8.05 17.95 21.19
CA GLU A 527 -9.36 18.00 21.81
C GLU A 527 -10.33 18.09 20.63
N GLU A 528 -11.00 16.99 20.32
CA GLU A 528 -12.17 17.05 19.47
C GLU A 528 -12.96 18.22 20.08
N PRO A 529 -13.36 19.23 19.27
CA PRO A 529 -14.30 20.19 19.79
C PRO A 529 -15.34 19.27 20.42
N LYS A 530 -15.52 19.38 21.73
CA LYS A 530 -16.61 18.71 22.40
C LYS A 530 -17.82 19.12 21.58
N GLU A 531 -18.16 18.33 20.55
CA GLU A 531 -19.53 18.21 20.17
C GLU A 531 -20.15 17.91 21.51
N GLU A 532 -20.85 18.88 22.10
CA GLU A 532 -21.81 18.59 23.12
C GLU A 532 -22.63 17.46 22.48
N LYS A 533 -22.21 16.20 22.79
CA LYS A 533 -23.05 15.05 22.50
C LYS A 533 -24.35 15.48 23.15
N PRO A 534 -25.44 15.64 22.37
CA PRO A 534 -26.73 15.90 22.98
C PRO A 534 -26.80 14.87 24.09
N GLU A 535 -27.02 15.32 25.35
CA GLU A 535 -27.08 14.45 26.52
C GLU A 535 -27.86 13.21 26.05
N GLU A 536 -27.17 12.06 25.94
CA GLU A 536 -27.84 10.81 25.59
C GLU A 536 -28.88 10.66 26.70
N LYS A 537 -30.13 10.92 26.35
CA LYS A 537 -31.23 10.60 27.24
C LYS A 537 -31.17 9.10 27.44
N VAL A 538 -30.60 8.71 28.57
CA VAL A 538 -30.60 7.32 29.00
C VAL A 538 -32.06 6.92 29.11
N VAL A 539 -32.54 6.09 28.19
CA VAL A 539 -33.85 5.51 28.27
C VAL A 539 -33.72 4.34 29.24
N ASP A 540 -34.18 4.54 30.46
CA ASP A 540 -34.38 3.44 31.39
C ASP A 540 -35.48 2.54 30.83
N ILE A 541 -35.07 1.44 30.18
CA ILE A 541 -35.99 0.43 29.70
C ILE A 541 -36.47 -0.35 30.94
N GLU A 542 -37.81 -0.41 31.13
CA GLU A 542 -38.42 -1.21 32.18
C GLU A 542 -37.95 -2.67 32.00
N ALA A 543 -37.21 -3.17 33.01
CA ALA A 543 -36.60 -4.49 32.95
C ALA A 543 -37.72 -5.57 32.94
N LYS A 544 -37.71 -6.39 31.92
CA LYS A 544 -38.57 -7.61 31.87
C LYS A 544 -38.01 -8.66 32.82
N PRO A 545 -38.85 -9.60 33.28
CA PRO A 545 -38.38 -10.74 34.07
C PRO A 545 -37.25 -11.48 33.37
N GLU A 546 -36.28 -11.93 34.17
CA GLU A 546 -35.19 -12.77 33.67
C GLU A 546 -35.72 -14.05 33.02
N ILE A 547 -35.10 -14.45 31.91
CA ILE A 547 -35.40 -15.71 31.20
C ILE A 547 -34.17 -16.61 31.27
N THR A 548 -34.41 -17.92 31.20
CA THR A 548 -33.33 -18.91 31.12
C THR A 548 -32.74 -18.96 29.72
N PHE A 549 -31.53 -19.50 29.60
CA PHE A 549 -30.92 -19.78 28.28
C PHE A 549 -31.82 -20.69 27.43
N ASP A 550 -32.46 -21.67 28.05
CA ASP A 550 -33.38 -22.56 27.37
C ASP A 550 -34.62 -21.83 26.82
N ASP A 551 -35.06 -20.75 27.44
CA ASP A 551 -36.13 -19.91 26.91
C ASP A 551 -35.67 -19.08 25.71
N PHE A 552 -34.43 -18.56 25.74
CA PHE A 552 -33.83 -17.87 24.60
C PHE A 552 -33.56 -18.83 23.43
N ALA A 553 -33.08 -20.03 23.69
CA ALA A 553 -32.81 -21.07 22.69
C ALA A 553 -34.02 -21.56 21.91
N LYS A 554 -35.23 -21.27 22.41
CA LYS A 554 -36.50 -21.54 21.69
C LYS A 554 -36.72 -20.61 20.51
N LEU A 555 -35.99 -19.44 20.44
CA LEU A 555 -36.11 -18.48 19.34
C LEU A 555 -35.15 -18.84 18.20
N GLN A 556 -35.65 -18.81 16.97
CA GLN A 556 -34.84 -19.03 15.78
C GLN A 556 -34.66 -17.72 15.01
N PHE A 557 -33.40 -17.21 14.98
CA PHE A 557 -33.03 -16.02 14.24
C PHE A 557 -32.39 -16.41 12.93
N GLN A 558 -32.73 -15.73 11.82
CA GLN A 558 -32.10 -15.90 10.51
C GLN A 558 -31.96 -14.55 9.81
N VAL A 559 -30.93 -14.41 9.02
CA VAL A 559 -30.75 -13.24 8.15
C VAL A 559 -31.51 -13.48 6.85
N GLY A 560 -32.37 -12.54 6.48
CA GLY A 560 -33.07 -12.54 5.21
C GLY A 560 -32.84 -11.27 4.39
N GLU A 561 -33.00 -11.36 3.08
CA GLU A 561 -32.94 -10.22 2.16
C GLU A 561 -34.38 -9.83 1.74
N VAL A 562 -34.71 -8.56 1.89
CA VAL A 562 -35.98 -8.03 1.42
C VAL A 562 -35.95 -7.93 -0.10
N ILE A 563 -36.66 -8.80 -0.79
CA ILE A 563 -36.71 -8.85 -2.26
C ILE A 563 -37.86 -8.04 -2.87
N ALA A 564 -38.89 -7.75 -2.09
CA ALA A 564 -39.98 -6.86 -2.44
C ALA A 564 -40.65 -6.28 -1.17
N CYS A 565 -41.14 -5.07 -1.24
CA CYS A 565 -41.84 -4.41 -0.16
C CYS A 565 -42.98 -3.54 -0.71
N GLU A 566 -44.09 -3.48 -0.03
CA GLU A 566 -45.20 -2.61 -0.37
C GLU A 566 -45.91 -2.05 0.88
N ALA A 567 -46.52 -0.88 0.73
CA ALA A 567 -47.31 -0.27 1.79
C ALA A 567 -48.68 -0.93 1.91
N VAL A 568 -49.09 -1.32 3.13
CA VAL A 568 -50.40 -1.91 3.38
C VAL A 568 -51.49 -0.85 3.22
N LYS A 569 -52.36 -0.98 2.20
CA LYS A 569 -53.39 0.02 1.80
C LYS A 569 -54.34 0.42 2.93
N LYS A 570 -54.64 -0.51 3.86
CA LYS A 570 -55.56 -0.30 4.99
C LYS A 570 -54.85 0.13 6.28
N SER A 571 -53.57 0.43 6.27
CA SER A 571 -52.80 0.82 7.44
C SER A 571 -51.89 2.00 7.18
N LYS A 572 -51.83 2.96 8.11
CA LYS A 572 -50.88 4.05 8.11
C LYS A 572 -49.49 3.66 8.66
N LYS A 573 -49.36 2.48 9.31
CA LYS A 573 -48.17 2.07 10.06
C LYS A 573 -47.44 0.86 9.47
N LEU A 574 -48.08 0.11 8.54
CA LEU A 574 -47.56 -1.21 8.14
C LEU A 574 -46.95 -1.21 6.74
N LEU A 575 -45.79 -1.87 6.62
CA LEU A 575 -45.21 -2.36 5.39
C LEU A 575 -45.36 -3.89 5.33
N CYS A 576 -45.55 -4.42 4.11
CA CYS A 576 -45.54 -5.84 3.80
C CYS A 576 -44.32 -6.17 2.97
N SER A 577 -43.38 -6.92 3.53
CA SER A 577 -42.13 -7.29 2.91
C SER A 577 -42.12 -8.76 2.52
N GLN A 578 -41.59 -9.07 1.33
CA GLN A 578 -41.21 -10.42 0.92
C GLN A 578 -39.73 -10.61 1.24
N VAL A 579 -39.44 -11.48 2.21
CA VAL A 579 -38.09 -11.67 2.72
C VAL A 579 -37.57 -13.05 2.30
N LYS A 580 -36.51 -13.07 1.51
CA LYS A 580 -35.83 -14.30 1.09
C LYS A 580 -34.88 -14.77 2.19
N ILE A 581 -35.11 -15.97 2.72
CA ILE A 581 -34.33 -16.62 3.76
C ILE A 581 -33.87 -17.97 3.23
N GLY A 582 -32.64 -18.12 2.81
CA GLY A 582 -32.16 -19.31 2.11
C GLY A 582 -32.97 -19.56 0.82
N SER A 583 -33.59 -20.75 0.69
CA SER A 583 -34.43 -21.12 -0.45
C SER A 583 -35.90 -20.69 -0.30
N GLN A 584 -36.30 -20.16 0.86
CA GLN A 584 -37.70 -19.78 1.15
C GLN A 584 -37.88 -18.27 1.02
N VAL A 585 -39.10 -17.88 0.61
CA VAL A 585 -39.57 -16.49 0.68
C VAL A 585 -40.70 -16.44 1.67
N ARG A 586 -40.62 -15.55 2.67
CA ARG A 586 -41.64 -15.35 3.70
C ARG A 586 -42.24 -13.97 3.61
N GLN A 587 -43.52 -13.88 3.74
CA GLN A 587 -44.23 -12.62 3.85
C GLN A 587 -44.22 -12.15 5.30
N ILE A 588 -43.66 -10.94 5.53
CA ILE A 588 -43.60 -10.37 6.88
C ILE A 588 -44.18 -8.97 6.87
N VAL A 589 -45.10 -8.74 7.82
CA VAL A 589 -45.74 -7.42 7.99
C VAL A 589 -45.15 -6.74 9.21
N SER A 590 -44.60 -5.53 9.01
CA SER A 590 -43.88 -4.78 10.05
C SER A 590 -44.42 -3.37 10.23
N GLY A 591 -44.40 -2.85 11.46
CA GLY A 591 -44.92 -1.54 11.87
C GLY A 591 -43.98 -0.35 11.58
N ILE A 592 -43.22 -0.39 10.51
CA ILE A 592 -42.11 0.52 10.25
C ILE A 592 -42.36 1.55 9.13
N LYS A 593 -43.59 1.68 8.65
CA LYS A 593 -43.93 2.60 7.54
C LYS A 593 -43.70 4.08 7.86
N ALA A 594 -43.61 4.46 9.14
CA ALA A 594 -43.31 5.82 9.55
C ALA A 594 -41.80 6.15 9.40
N TYR A 595 -40.94 5.12 9.32
CA TYR A 595 -39.50 5.20 9.38
C TYR A 595 -38.82 4.76 8.08
N TYR A 596 -39.50 3.93 7.25
CA TYR A 596 -38.98 3.40 6.01
C TYR A 596 -39.99 3.46 4.87
N THR A 597 -39.55 3.81 3.69
CA THR A 597 -40.34 3.65 2.47
C THR A 597 -40.21 2.21 1.94
N PRO A 598 -41.12 1.71 1.11
CA PRO A 598 -41.00 0.40 0.47
C PRO A 598 -39.70 0.27 -0.33
N GLU A 599 -39.26 1.32 -1.01
CA GLU A 599 -38.08 1.36 -1.85
C GLU A 599 -36.80 1.22 -1.00
N GLU A 600 -36.75 1.88 0.15
CA GLU A 600 -35.62 1.79 1.10
C GLU A 600 -35.47 0.40 1.73
N MET A 601 -36.56 -0.36 1.80
CA MET A 601 -36.53 -1.70 2.36
C MET A 601 -36.01 -2.76 1.39
N VAL A 602 -36.23 -2.59 0.08
CA VAL A 602 -35.80 -3.56 -0.93
C VAL A 602 -34.27 -3.61 -0.99
N GLY A 603 -33.70 -4.82 -0.95
CA GLY A 603 -32.26 -5.07 -0.93
C GLY A 603 -31.62 -5.06 0.47
N LYS A 604 -32.32 -4.59 1.51
CA LYS A 604 -31.81 -4.65 2.89
C LYS A 604 -31.73 -6.09 3.40
N LYS A 605 -30.65 -6.39 4.11
CA LYS A 605 -30.53 -7.61 4.90
C LYS A 605 -31.02 -7.34 6.32
N VAL A 606 -31.96 -8.13 6.77
CA VAL A 606 -32.63 -7.92 8.04
C VAL A 606 -32.60 -9.18 8.90
N MET A 607 -32.53 -9.01 10.22
CA MET A 607 -32.68 -10.12 11.18
C MET A 607 -34.14 -10.47 11.35
N VAL A 608 -34.47 -11.74 11.20
CA VAL A 608 -35.83 -12.24 11.27
C VAL A 608 -35.98 -13.36 12.31
N VAL A 609 -36.97 -13.26 13.17
CA VAL A 609 -37.45 -14.41 14.01
C VAL A 609 -38.34 -15.27 13.15
N THR A 610 -37.89 -16.50 12.83
CA THR A 610 -38.50 -17.35 11.81
C THR A 610 -39.44 -18.45 12.35
N ASN A 611 -39.41 -18.73 13.65
CA ASN A 611 -40.20 -19.77 14.27
C ASN A 611 -41.38 -19.23 15.10
N LEU A 612 -41.81 -18.00 14.85
CA LEU A 612 -43.06 -17.48 15.40
C LEU A 612 -44.27 -18.08 14.65
N LYS A 613 -45.35 -18.35 15.39
CA LYS A 613 -46.63 -18.74 14.76
C LYS A 613 -47.10 -17.62 13.83
N PRO A 614 -47.49 -17.92 12.57
CA PRO A 614 -48.00 -16.91 11.66
C PRO A 614 -49.21 -16.18 12.26
N ALA A 615 -49.23 -14.84 12.10
CA ALA A 615 -50.29 -13.99 12.61
C ALA A 615 -50.84 -13.07 11.50
N LYS A 616 -52.14 -12.74 11.58
CA LYS A 616 -52.75 -11.77 10.64
C LYS A 616 -52.66 -10.35 11.19
N LEU A 617 -52.00 -9.49 10.48
CA LEU A 617 -51.87 -8.05 10.76
C LEU A 617 -52.60 -7.24 9.66
N ALA A 618 -53.63 -6.47 10.02
CA ALA A 618 -54.52 -5.79 9.07
C ALA A 618 -55.07 -6.69 7.95
N GLY A 619 -55.33 -7.98 8.26
CA GLY A 619 -55.83 -8.97 7.32
C GLY A 619 -54.77 -9.68 6.47
N ILE A 620 -53.48 -9.29 6.54
CA ILE A 620 -52.36 -9.89 5.82
C ILE A 620 -51.60 -10.85 6.75
N LEU A 621 -51.29 -12.05 6.27
CA LEU A 621 -50.55 -13.05 7.04
C LEU A 621 -49.08 -12.64 7.16
N SER A 622 -48.52 -12.58 8.38
CA SER A 622 -47.09 -12.40 8.66
C SER A 622 -46.52 -13.74 9.15
N GLU A 623 -45.46 -14.21 8.48
CA GLU A 623 -44.84 -15.52 8.72
C GLU A 623 -43.50 -15.41 9.47
N GLY A 624 -43.31 -14.33 10.21
CA GLY A 624 -42.13 -14.03 11.02
C GLY A 624 -42.18 -12.60 11.53
N MET A 625 -41.08 -12.17 12.16
CA MET A 625 -40.92 -10.81 12.67
C MET A 625 -39.53 -10.27 12.33
N ILE A 626 -39.45 -9.11 11.69
CA ILE A 626 -38.20 -8.35 11.51
C ILE A 626 -37.88 -7.69 12.85
N LEU A 627 -36.61 -7.84 13.30
CA LEU A 627 -36.15 -7.19 14.51
C LEU A 627 -35.83 -5.74 14.22
N CYS A 628 -36.22 -4.87 15.13
CA CYS A 628 -35.94 -3.44 15.11
C CYS A 628 -35.43 -3.01 16.49
N ALA A 629 -34.59 -1.96 16.51
CA ALA A 629 -34.22 -1.22 17.70
C ALA A 629 -34.91 0.15 17.66
N GLU A 630 -35.23 0.69 18.86
CA GLU A 630 -35.82 2.03 19.04
C GLU A 630 -34.90 2.86 19.89
N ASP A 631 -34.62 4.10 19.47
CA ASP A 631 -33.82 5.06 20.23
C ASP A 631 -34.65 5.87 21.23
N ALA A 632 -33.99 6.76 21.99
CA ALA A 632 -34.61 7.60 23.02
C ALA A 632 -35.65 8.59 22.47
N GLU A 633 -35.58 8.95 21.22
CA GLU A 633 -36.48 9.84 20.51
C GLU A 633 -37.65 9.11 19.87
N GLY A 634 -37.69 7.76 19.95
CA GLY A 634 -38.72 6.91 19.35
C GLY A 634 -38.50 6.61 17.88
N ASN A 635 -37.28 6.85 17.34
CA ASN A 635 -36.95 6.44 15.99
C ASN A 635 -36.67 4.94 15.97
N VAL A 636 -37.20 4.26 14.96
CA VAL A 636 -37.05 2.83 14.81
C VAL A 636 -36.10 2.50 13.66
N CYS A 637 -35.10 1.69 13.96
CA CYS A 637 -34.17 1.15 12.94
C CYS A 637 -34.23 -0.39 12.87
N VAL A 638 -34.13 -0.95 11.66
CA VAL A 638 -34.07 -2.41 11.46
C VAL A 638 -32.70 -2.94 11.85
N VAL A 639 -32.65 -4.06 12.55
CA VAL A 639 -31.41 -4.74 12.92
C VAL A 639 -30.87 -5.46 11.68
N SER A 640 -29.68 -5.04 11.23
CA SER A 640 -28.99 -5.57 10.05
C SER A 640 -27.62 -6.13 10.44
N PRO A 641 -27.11 -7.17 9.75
CA PRO A 641 -25.74 -7.64 9.99
C PRO A 641 -24.73 -6.62 9.49
N GLU A 642 -23.72 -6.30 10.30
CA GLU A 642 -22.65 -5.37 9.98
C GLU A 642 -21.74 -5.87 8.83
N LYS A 643 -21.51 -7.20 8.78
CA LYS A 643 -20.68 -7.82 7.74
C LYS A 643 -21.55 -8.57 6.74
N ILE A 644 -21.06 -8.63 5.48
CA ILE A 644 -21.72 -9.40 4.43
C ILE A 644 -21.67 -10.89 4.79
N CYS A 645 -22.81 -11.44 5.23
CA CYS A 645 -23.01 -12.87 5.39
C CYS A 645 -23.52 -13.46 4.07
N ARG A 646 -22.93 -14.58 3.59
CA ARG A 646 -23.49 -15.34 2.46
C ARG A 646 -24.86 -15.91 2.88
N GLN A 647 -25.81 -15.95 1.96
CA GLN A 647 -27.22 -16.35 2.23
C GLN A 647 -27.40 -17.81 2.69
N ASP A 648 -26.37 -18.62 2.63
CA ASP A 648 -26.34 -20.06 2.92
C ASP A 648 -25.74 -20.39 4.31
N LEU A 649 -25.41 -19.38 5.13
CA LEU A 649 -25.06 -19.62 6.52
C LEU A 649 -26.32 -19.96 7.31
N LYS A 650 -26.44 -21.24 7.69
CA LYS A 650 -27.32 -21.67 8.78
C LYS A 650 -27.06 -20.76 9.98
N SER A 651 -28.12 -20.46 10.77
CA SER A 651 -27.95 -19.88 12.10
C SER A 651 -26.75 -20.55 12.76
N ALA A 652 -25.75 -19.76 13.17
CA ALA A 652 -24.70 -20.33 13.99
C ALA A 652 -25.40 -21.02 15.14
N ASP A 653 -25.26 -22.34 15.23
CA ASP A 653 -25.78 -23.10 16.37
C ASP A 653 -25.05 -22.56 17.60
N PHE A 654 -25.66 -21.60 18.30
CA PHE A 654 -25.27 -21.24 19.66
C PHE A 654 -25.35 -22.48 20.60
N ASP A 655 -25.91 -23.57 20.10
CA ASP A 655 -26.09 -24.85 20.83
C ASP A 655 -24.78 -25.64 21.07
N ARG A 656 -23.61 -25.22 20.56
CA ARG A 656 -22.38 -26.04 20.68
C ARG A 656 -21.28 -25.53 21.62
N LYS A 657 -21.45 -24.38 22.25
CA LYS A 657 -20.49 -23.96 23.29
C LYS A 657 -21.22 -23.64 24.59
N ARG A 658 -21.09 -24.54 25.55
CA ARG A 658 -21.49 -24.25 26.94
C ARG A 658 -20.65 -23.08 27.47
N PRO A 659 -21.16 -22.29 28.45
CA PRO A 659 -20.42 -21.19 29.07
C PRO A 659 -19.03 -21.57 29.59
N SER A 660 -18.80 -22.88 29.90
CA SER A 660 -17.49 -23.41 30.29
C SER A 660 -16.46 -23.42 29.17
N ASP A 661 -16.85 -23.28 27.89
CA ASP A 661 -15.94 -23.36 26.74
C ASP A 661 -15.49 -21.98 26.25
N ILE A 662 -15.99 -20.89 26.87
CA ILE A 662 -15.69 -19.49 26.54
C ILE A 662 -14.67 -18.86 27.52
N ALA A 663 -14.34 -19.53 28.62
CA ALA A 663 -13.41 -19.05 29.65
C ALA A 663 -11.93 -19.24 29.32
N GLY A 664 -11.55 -19.41 28.06
CA GLY A 664 -10.19 -19.68 27.60
C GLY A 664 -9.79 -19.01 26.28
N ILE A 665 -10.29 -17.80 25.99
CA ILE A 665 -9.77 -16.95 24.88
C ILE A 665 -9.38 -15.62 25.47
#